data_70a43e7d7a6301258d76cf11fc57476d
#
_entry.id   70a43e7d7a6301258d76cf11fc57476d
#
_cell.length_a   1.000
_cell.length_b   1.000
_cell.length_c   1.000
_cell.angle_alpha   90.00
_cell.angle_beta   90.00
_cell.angle_gamma   90.00
#
_symmetry.space_group_name_H-M   'P 1'
#
loop_
_entity.id
_entity.type
_entity.pdbx_description
1 polymer ?
#
loop_
_entity_poly.entity_id
_entity_poly.type
_entity_poly.pdbx_seq_one_letter_code
_entity_poly.pdbx_strand_id
1 'polypeptide(L)'
;MSENSFEIRYNQNGGVESIVNAADPYAMNWLGVNHTWGTVKNAKVVSVTPTENGLCAVYETLYLRITANRALCGDTYRETYTLENRLEGDVFCNRGDFGIYAPFRDSYANAKICMTERCNTHIWCGRNTSYINAVKMGLCDFGLGLVLTEGSLDSYSIDRILHVVNSLGDLGSDDRGDFILHPTPFRLRPGESIKLSLELFWYKDGHFRGELEKRQALILIDAENFTVFSNEKIAFTVNHPNASVFLDGKNIPVCVKDGKTLVSFSPERLGDHLFTVRVGENETITRFFVQLPLKELIRRRVHFIIDKQQFQEEGDMLDGAFLIYDNEEKCPVFDYVFTDFNASRERLVMGLLVAKYLQWVKDDEVYEKFMKYYRFVTREFYDEETGEVYNNVGKHTEFKRLYNAPWMSVLVLEMYNLTGDKGYLEKMFKLLSVYYSIGGEKFYPNGLSVYESVAALRKAGMTDKADALTAMYKKHAETILKNSTNYPEHEVKYEQTIVAPAVTILCQLYMLTEEKRLLDDAGKHIKILERFNGSQPSHFLHDQAIRHWDGYWFGKRRMYGDTFPHSASVHTSNAFLHYAAASGDKAYKTRAYESARNMLSLYRADGSASCTYLYPFSVNGVKGEFYDPYANEQDGLLYYLIKFYNALAESPSDEDKCIRIFEK
;
A
#
# COMPACT_ATOMS: atom_id res chain seq x y z
N MET A 1 -9.48 -25.13 -28.63
CA MET A 1 -8.65 -25.17 -27.42
C MET A 1 -9.05 -23.95 -26.61
N SER A 2 -9.36 -24.08 -25.32
CA SER A 2 -9.58 -22.88 -24.48
C SER A 2 -8.31 -22.07 -24.52
N GLU A 3 -8.41 -20.78 -24.78
CA GLU A 3 -7.26 -19.87 -24.90
C GLU A 3 -6.40 -19.77 -23.63
N ASN A 4 -6.90 -20.31 -22.51
CA ASN A 4 -6.23 -20.29 -21.20
C ASN A 4 -6.11 -21.72 -20.65
N SER A 5 -5.00 -22.39 -20.90
CA SER A 5 -4.73 -23.73 -20.35
C SER A 5 -3.57 -23.71 -19.37
N PHE A 6 -3.65 -24.56 -18.34
CA PHE A 6 -2.58 -24.78 -17.38
C PHE A 6 -1.50 -25.68 -17.97
N GLU A 7 -0.24 -25.24 -17.91
CA GLU A 7 0.93 -26.10 -18.05
C GLU A 7 1.57 -26.26 -16.67
N ILE A 8 1.51 -27.48 -16.12
CA ILE A 8 1.93 -27.78 -14.76
C ILE A 8 3.08 -28.79 -14.77
N ARG A 9 4.11 -28.53 -13.96
CA ARG A 9 5.19 -29.46 -13.70
C ARG A 9 5.31 -29.71 -12.21
N TYR A 10 5.51 -30.98 -11.86
CA TYR A 10 5.73 -31.42 -10.48
C TYR A 10 7.18 -31.75 -10.25
N ASN A 11 7.64 -31.56 -9.02
CA ASN A 11 8.97 -32.02 -8.60
C ASN A 11 8.90 -33.38 -7.90
N GLN A 12 10.08 -33.91 -7.58
CA GLN A 12 10.22 -35.21 -6.91
C GLN A 12 9.63 -35.26 -5.49
N ASN A 13 9.40 -34.11 -4.85
CA ASN A 13 8.79 -34.00 -3.52
C ASN A 13 7.26 -33.88 -3.59
N GLY A 14 6.69 -34.04 -4.78
CA GLY A 14 5.26 -33.96 -5.01
C GLY A 14 4.66 -32.58 -4.97
N GLY A 15 5.45 -31.51 -4.84
CA GLY A 15 5.00 -30.13 -4.99
C GLY A 15 4.98 -29.72 -6.46
N VAL A 16 4.39 -28.53 -6.72
CA VAL A 16 4.35 -27.93 -8.06
C VAL A 16 5.56 -27.02 -8.25
N GLU A 17 6.34 -27.30 -9.28
CA GLU A 17 7.53 -26.54 -9.63
C GLU A 17 7.20 -25.38 -10.58
N SER A 18 6.20 -25.56 -11.43
CA SER A 18 5.84 -24.57 -12.45
C SER A 18 4.35 -24.58 -12.74
N ILE A 19 3.77 -23.38 -12.80
CA ILE A 19 2.44 -23.09 -13.36
C ILE A 19 2.63 -22.01 -14.42
N VAL A 20 2.33 -22.34 -15.67
CA VAL A 20 2.41 -21.43 -16.81
C VAL A 20 1.04 -21.36 -17.48
N ASN A 21 0.65 -20.18 -17.97
CA ASN A 21 -0.46 -20.04 -18.89
C ASN A 21 0.05 -20.23 -20.31
N ALA A 22 -0.50 -21.18 -21.05
CA ALA A 22 -0.10 -21.47 -22.43
C ALA A 22 -0.26 -20.28 -23.39
N ALA A 23 -1.10 -19.30 -23.05
CA ALA A 23 -1.31 -18.09 -23.82
C ALA A 23 -0.32 -16.96 -23.45
N ASP A 24 0.52 -17.12 -22.40
CA ASP A 24 1.48 -16.06 -22.01
C ASP A 24 2.64 -15.97 -23.03
N PRO A 25 2.81 -14.85 -23.74
CA PRO A 25 3.90 -14.68 -24.71
C PRO A 25 5.29 -14.73 -24.07
N TYR A 26 5.40 -14.53 -22.75
CA TYR A 26 6.65 -14.61 -21.99
C TYR A 26 6.84 -15.95 -21.30
N ALA A 27 5.86 -16.86 -21.38
CA ALA A 27 5.86 -18.17 -20.69
C ALA A 27 6.25 -18.05 -19.19
N MET A 28 5.71 -17.00 -18.52
CA MET A 28 6.03 -16.72 -17.11
C MET A 28 5.63 -17.92 -16.25
N ASN A 29 6.59 -18.42 -15.46
CA ASN A 29 6.24 -19.29 -14.33
C ASN A 29 5.69 -18.41 -13.21
N TRP A 30 4.44 -18.63 -12.81
CA TRP A 30 3.75 -17.85 -11.77
C TRP A 30 4.22 -18.16 -10.35
N LEU A 31 5.00 -19.23 -10.20
CA LEU A 31 5.47 -19.67 -8.89
C LEU A 31 6.83 -19.10 -8.53
N GLY A 32 7.04 -18.85 -7.24
CA GLY A 32 8.31 -18.53 -6.63
C GLY A 32 9.32 -19.68 -6.74
N VAL A 33 10.58 -19.39 -6.46
CA VAL A 33 11.69 -20.34 -6.74
C VAL A 33 12.36 -20.90 -5.48
N ASN A 34 12.07 -20.35 -4.29
CA ASN A 34 12.78 -20.74 -3.06
C ASN A 34 12.17 -21.98 -2.41
N HIS A 35 10.87 -22.01 -2.19
CA HIS A 35 10.10 -23.18 -1.75
C HIS A 35 9.19 -23.66 -2.85
N THR A 36 8.79 -24.93 -2.78
CA THR A 36 7.93 -25.53 -3.79
C THR A 36 6.47 -25.39 -3.39
N TRP A 37 5.65 -24.91 -4.33
CA TRP A 37 4.20 -24.79 -4.16
C TRP A 37 3.56 -26.09 -3.69
N GLY A 38 2.66 -25.97 -2.71
CA GLY A 38 1.84 -27.06 -2.20
C GLY A 38 2.58 -28.01 -1.25
N THR A 39 3.87 -27.81 -0.98
CA THR A 39 4.56 -28.57 0.06
C THR A 39 4.17 -28.08 1.44
N VAL A 40 4.33 -28.94 2.43
CA VAL A 40 3.95 -28.67 3.82
C VAL A 40 5.19 -28.25 4.63
N LYS A 41 5.08 -27.15 5.34
CA LYS A 41 6.17 -26.64 6.19
C LYS A 41 6.55 -27.66 7.26
N ASN A 42 7.87 -27.92 7.40
CA ASN A 42 8.45 -28.83 8.39
C ASN A 42 7.98 -30.30 8.27
N ALA A 43 7.50 -30.73 7.10
CA ALA A 43 7.09 -32.10 6.86
C ALA A 43 8.09 -32.89 6.02
N LYS A 44 8.16 -34.19 6.25
CA LYS A 44 8.89 -35.15 5.40
C LYS A 44 7.97 -35.68 4.31
N VAL A 45 8.51 -35.84 3.11
CA VAL A 45 7.84 -36.58 2.02
C VAL A 45 7.94 -38.08 2.33
N VAL A 46 6.79 -38.76 2.32
CA VAL A 46 6.67 -40.22 2.52
C VAL A 46 6.55 -40.94 1.20
N SER A 47 5.68 -40.44 0.33
CA SER A 47 5.45 -41.04 -1.00
C SER A 47 4.96 -40.01 -1.99
N VAL A 48 5.26 -40.21 -3.26
CA VAL A 48 4.76 -39.44 -4.39
C VAL A 48 4.31 -40.45 -5.45
N THR A 49 3.05 -40.38 -5.83
CA THR A 49 2.44 -41.35 -6.78
C THR A 49 1.72 -40.56 -7.87
N PRO A 50 2.08 -40.72 -9.15
CA PRO A 50 1.35 -40.15 -10.27
C PRO A 50 -0.09 -40.70 -10.31
N THR A 51 -1.04 -39.85 -10.72
CA THR A 51 -2.43 -40.21 -10.99
C THR A 51 -2.75 -39.91 -12.45
N GLU A 52 -3.92 -40.27 -12.95
CA GLU A 52 -4.32 -40.08 -14.36
C GLU A 52 -4.20 -38.59 -14.78
N ASN A 53 -4.64 -37.64 -13.92
CA ASN A 53 -4.69 -36.22 -14.23
C ASN A 53 -3.85 -35.35 -13.26
N GLY A 54 -2.88 -35.95 -12.56
CA GLY A 54 -2.13 -35.23 -11.56
C GLY A 54 -1.21 -36.07 -10.69
N LEU A 55 -1.29 -35.85 -9.37
CA LEU A 55 -0.34 -36.42 -8.42
C LEU A 55 -0.97 -36.56 -7.03
N CYS A 56 -0.61 -37.65 -6.33
CA CYS A 56 -0.86 -37.81 -4.90
C CYS A 56 0.48 -37.81 -4.14
N ALA A 57 0.64 -36.90 -3.21
CA ALA A 57 1.81 -36.82 -2.31
C ALA A 57 1.38 -37.04 -0.87
N VAL A 58 2.17 -37.80 -0.10
CA VAL A 58 1.97 -37.98 1.33
C VAL A 58 3.12 -37.36 2.08
N TYR A 59 2.80 -36.50 3.03
CA TYR A 59 3.74 -35.85 3.93
C TYR A 59 3.47 -36.23 5.37
N GLU A 60 4.48 -36.22 6.21
CA GLU A 60 4.34 -36.45 7.65
C GLU A 60 5.09 -35.35 8.44
N THR A 61 4.40 -34.80 9.44
CA THR A 61 5.00 -34.05 10.55
C THR A 61 5.16 -34.95 11.76
N LEU A 62 5.53 -34.40 12.91
CA LEU A 62 5.61 -35.14 14.17
C LEU A 62 4.25 -35.77 14.58
N TYR A 63 3.15 -35.10 14.25
CA TYR A 63 1.80 -35.42 14.73
C TYR A 63 0.71 -35.55 13.67
N LEU A 64 0.97 -35.11 12.43
CA LEU A 64 0.00 -35.19 11.33
C LEU A 64 0.55 -36.04 10.17
N ARG A 65 -0.35 -36.78 9.53
CA ARG A 65 -0.19 -37.33 8.18
C ARG A 65 -1.02 -36.49 7.23
N ILE A 66 -0.42 -36.03 6.15
CA ILE A 66 -1.06 -35.15 5.18
C ILE A 66 -1.04 -35.82 3.81
N THR A 67 -2.22 -36.10 3.28
CA THR A 67 -2.39 -36.62 1.91
C THR A 67 -2.80 -35.45 1.02
N ALA A 68 -1.94 -35.05 0.08
CA ALA A 68 -2.19 -33.99 -0.88
C ALA A 68 -2.48 -34.57 -2.26
N ASN A 69 -3.76 -34.51 -2.67
CA ASN A 69 -4.20 -34.88 -4.01
C ASN A 69 -4.26 -33.65 -4.91
N ARG A 70 -3.62 -33.72 -6.05
CA ARG A 70 -3.52 -32.62 -7.04
C ARG A 70 -4.01 -33.15 -8.39
N ALA A 71 -4.89 -32.37 -9.04
CA ALA A 71 -5.43 -32.75 -10.34
C ALA A 71 -5.81 -31.55 -11.20
N LEU A 72 -5.59 -31.66 -12.48
CA LEU A 72 -6.15 -30.76 -13.48
C LEU A 72 -7.60 -31.24 -13.77
N CYS A 73 -8.59 -30.36 -13.52
CA CYS A 73 -10.00 -30.63 -13.65
C CYS A 73 -10.63 -29.68 -14.67
N GLY A 74 -10.56 -30.02 -15.95
CA GLY A 74 -10.98 -29.15 -17.03
C GLY A 74 -10.03 -27.96 -17.16
N ASP A 75 -10.55 -26.75 -16.94
CA ASP A 75 -9.85 -25.47 -16.97
C ASP A 75 -9.40 -24.96 -15.59
N THR A 76 -9.55 -25.80 -14.55
CA THR A 76 -9.12 -25.50 -13.18
C THR A 76 -8.10 -26.50 -12.66
N TYR A 77 -7.23 -26.05 -11.77
CA TYR A 77 -6.30 -26.93 -11.06
C TYR A 77 -6.69 -26.99 -9.58
N ARG A 78 -6.87 -28.22 -9.07
CA ARG A 78 -7.34 -28.45 -7.70
C ARG A 78 -6.31 -29.17 -6.85
N GLU A 79 -6.21 -28.74 -5.60
CA GLU A 79 -5.42 -29.38 -4.56
C GLU A 79 -6.30 -29.66 -3.34
N THR A 80 -6.28 -30.89 -2.84
CA THR A 80 -6.97 -31.27 -1.61
C THR A 80 -5.99 -31.87 -0.64
N TYR A 81 -5.87 -31.28 0.54
CA TYR A 81 -5.03 -31.71 1.64
C TYR A 81 -5.92 -32.33 2.71
N THR A 82 -5.75 -33.64 2.98
CA THR A 82 -6.38 -34.34 4.11
C THR A 82 -5.36 -34.44 5.22
N LEU A 83 -5.64 -33.78 6.34
CA LEU A 83 -4.79 -33.71 7.55
C LEU A 83 -5.36 -34.69 8.57
N GLU A 84 -4.63 -35.76 8.86
CA GLU A 84 -5.04 -36.85 9.76
C GLU A 84 -4.16 -36.85 11.01
N ASN A 85 -4.79 -37.02 12.19
CA ASN A 85 -4.06 -37.23 13.43
C ASN A 85 -3.45 -38.63 13.46
N ARG A 86 -2.12 -38.75 13.56
CA ARG A 86 -1.37 -40.00 13.59
C ARG A 86 -0.98 -40.45 15.01
N LEU A 87 -1.39 -39.71 16.03
CA LEU A 87 -1.09 -40.03 17.42
C LEU A 87 -2.27 -40.75 18.10
N GLU A 88 -1.99 -41.42 19.23
CA GLU A 88 -3.00 -42.02 20.09
C GLU A 88 -3.74 -41.00 20.97
N GLY A 89 -3.25 -39.76 21.04
CA GLY A 89 -3.84 -38.61 21.75
C GLY A 89 -4.36 -37.54 20.83
N ASP A 90 -5.02 -36.55 21.39
CA ASP A 90 -5.50 -35.38 20.68
C ASP A 90 -4.36 -34.52 20.14
N VAL A 91 -4.49 -34.03 18.91
CA VAL A 91 -3.62 -33.04 18.31
C VAL A 91 -4.32 -31.69 18.32
N PHE A 92 -3.67 -30.71 18.92
CA PHE A 92 -4.08 -29.31 18.87
C PHE A 92 -3.13 -28.55 17.92
N CYS A 93 -3.68 -27.97 16.88
CA CYS A 93 -2.95 -27.15 15.93
C CYS A 93 -3.34 -25.70 16.15
N ASN A 94 -2.43 -24.92 16.73
CA ASN A 94 -2.65 -23.50 16.94
C ASN A 94 -2.36 -22.71 15.68
N ARG A 95 -2.66 -21.42 15.72
CA ARG A 95 -2.38 -20.49 14.64
C ARG A 95 -0.88 -20.51 14.29
N GLY A 96 -0.55 -20.80 13.04
CA GLY A 96 0.83 -20.84 12.54
C GLY A 96 1.59 -22.16 12.75
N ASP A 97 1.04 -23.15 13.49
CA ASP A 97 1.70 -24.45 13.73
C ASP A 97 1.75 -25.31 12.44
N PHE A 98 0.73 -25.20 11.60
CA PHE A 98 0.66 -25.85 10.30
C PHE A 98 0.63 -24.83 9.18
N GLY A 99 1.29 -25.15 8.05
CA GLY A 99 1.28 -24.26 6.89
C GLY A 99 1.59 -24.97 5.57
N ILE A 100 0.96 -24.47 4.52
CA ILE A 100 1.15 -24.91 3.14
C ILE A 100 1.86 -23.79 2.39
N TYR A 101 3.00 -24.11 1.76
CA TYR A 101 3.71 -23.15 0.91
C TYR A 101 2.91 -22.82 -0.35
N ALA A 102 2.71 -21.53 -0.58
CA ALA A 102 2.05 -20.98 -1.75
C ALA A 102 2.93 -19.85 -2.35
N PRO A 103 4.16 -20.15 -2.81
CA PRO A 103 5.06 -19.14 -3.34
C PRO A 103 4.58 -18.64 -4.69
N PHE A 104 4.44 -17.33 -4.84
CA PHE A 104 4.21 -16.67 -6.12
C PHE A 104 5.49 -15.96 -6.58
N ARG A 105 5.61 -15.73 -7.89
CA ARG A 105 6.75 -15.02 -8.46
C ARG A 105 6.58 -13.50 -8.29
N ASP A 106 6.49 -13.10 -7.03
CA ASP A 106 6.25 -11.72 -6.59
C ASP A 106 7.56 -11.11 -6.08
N SER A 107 8.27 -10.41 -6.97
CA SER A 107 9.54 -9.78 -6.66
C SER A 107 9.70 -8.46 -7.42
N TYR A 108 10.50 -7.56 -6.85
CA TYR A 108 10.60 -6.15 -7.25
C TYR A 108 12.02 -5.82 -7.72
N ALA A 109 12.47 -6.51 -8.74
CA ALA A 109 13.74 -6.24 -9.43
C ALA A 109 13.66 -4.94 -10.26
N ASN A 110 14.25 -4.91 -11.43
CA ASN A 110 14.04 -3.79 -12.36
C ASN A 110 12.71 -3.91 -13.11
N ALA A 111 12.23 -2.80 -13.67
CA ALA A 111 10.94 -2.73 -14.37
C ALA A 111 10.81 -3.72 -15.52
N LYS A 112 11.89 -3.95 -16.30
CA LYS A 112 11.87 -4.86 -17.45
C LYS A 112 11.50 -6.29 -17.02
N ILE A 113 12.15 -6.80 -15.97
CA ILE A 113 11.88 -8.13 -15.41
C ILE A 113 10.49 -8.16 -14.77
N CYS A 114 10.16 -7.14 -13.98
CA CYS A 114 8.87 -7.09 -13.28
C CYS A 114 7.68 -7.08 -14.24
N MET A 115 7.75 -6.29 -15.30
CA MET A 115 6.68 -6.17 -16.28
C MET A 115 6.42 -7.44 -17.09
N THR A 116 7.42 -8.30 -17.27
CA THR A 116 7.30 -9.50 -18.11
C THR A 116 7.18 -10.79 -17.32
N GLU A 117 7.81 -10.88 -16.16
CA GLU A 117 8.04 -12.14 -15.46
C GLU A 117 7.61 -12.14 -13.98
N ARG A 118 6.89 -11.10 -13.50
CA ARG A 118 6.47 -11.00 -12.10
C ARG A 118 4.98 -10.69 -11.97
N CYS A 119 4.44 -11.01 -10.80
CA CYS A 119 3.06 -10.71 -10.43
C CYS A 119 2.98 -9.99 -9.09
N ASN A 120 1.94 -9.19 -8.91
CA ASN A 120 1.50 -8.72 -7.60
C ASN A 120 0.47 -9.71 -7.03
N THR A 121 0.66 -10.14 -5.80
CA THR A 121 -0.17 -11.16 -5.15
C THR A 121 -0.96 -10.53 -4.00
N HIS A 122 -2.29 -10.60 -4.09
CA HIS A 122 -3.22 -10.04 -3.10
C HIS A 122 -3.92 -11.19 -2.37
N ILE A 123 -3.56 -11.41 -1.09
CA ILE A 123 -4.02 -12.55 -0.29
C ILE A 123 -5.11 -12.09 0.67
N TRP A 124 -6.21 -12.83 0.72
CA TRP A 124 -7.25 -12.69 1.72
C TRP A 124 -7.49 -14.01 2.44
N CYS A 125 -7.20 -14.05 3.75
CA CYS A 125 -7.52 -15.15 4.64
C CYS A 125 -8.80 -14.83 5.42
N GLY A 126 -9.93 -15.02 4.76
CA GLY A 126 -11.28 -14.71 5.24
C GLY A 126 -12.04 -15.95 5.70
N ARG A 127 -11.41 -16.85 6.46
CA ARG A 127 -12.02 -18.11 6.91
C ARG A 127 -12.37 -19.01 5.70
N ASN A 128 -13.64 -19.44 5.59
CA ASN A 128 -14.10 -20.25 4.46
C ASN A 128 -14.11 -19.45 3.15
N THR A 129 -14.21 -18.12 3.20
CA THR A 129 -14.11 -17.24 2.03
C THR A 129 -12.70 -16.66 1.90
N SER A 130 -11.73 -17.54 1.70
CA SER A 130 -10.33 -17.14 1.46
C SER A 130 -9.99 -17.24 -0.01
N TYR A 131 -9.20 -16.27 -0.50
CA TYR A 131 -8.79 -16.25 -1.91
C TYR A 131 -7.46 -15.50 -2.09
N ILE A 132 -6.82 -15.76 -3.23
CA ILE A 132 -5.64 -15.04 -3.69
C ILE A 132 -5.91 -14.54 -5.11
N ASN A 133 -5.58 -13.27 -5.33
CA ASN A 133 -5.59 -12.65 -6.64
C ASN A 133 -4.15 -12.32 -7.03
N ALA A 134 -3.58 -13.05 -7.98
CA ALA A 134 -2.27 -12.77 -8.56
C ALA A 134 -2.44 -12.12 -9.93
N VAL A 135 -1.94 -10.88 -10.06
CA VAL A 135 -2.00 -10.09 -11.30
C VAL A 135 -0.59 -9.86 -11.82
N LYS A 136 -0.36 -10.06 -13.12
CA LYS A 136 0.93 -9.77 -13.74
C LYS A 136 1.27 -8.29 -13.54
N MET A 137 2.50 -7.96 -13.19
CA MET A 137 2.90 -6.55 -12.93
C MET A 137 2.83 -5.71 -14.21
N GLY A 138 3.15 -6.29 -15.38
CA GLY A 138 2.90 -5.67 -16.67
C GLY A 138 1.46 -5.85 -17.15
N LEU A 139 1.11 -5.16 -18.24
CA LEU A 139 -0.20 -5.32 -18.87
C LEU A 139 -0.34 -6.74 -19.43
N CYS A 140 -1.44 -7.39 -19.09
CA CYS A 140 -1.77 -8.75 -19.49
C CYS A 140 -3.28 -8.93 -19.51
N ASP A 141 -3.77 -9.83 -20.38
CA ASP A 141 -5.20 -10.08 -20.54
C ASP A 141 -5.80 -11.03 -19.52
N PHE A 142 -4.96 -11.63 -18.66
CA PHE A 142 -5.40 -12.61 -17.66
C PHE A 142 -4.63 -12.47 -16.35
N GLY A 143 -5.23 -12.99 -15.26
CA GLY A 143 -4.61 -13.21 -13.96
C GLY A 143 -4.81 -14.63 -13.47
N LEU A 144 -4.10 -15.01 -12.40
CA LEU A 144 -4.24 -16.28 -11.73
C LEU A 144 -5.00 -16.08 -10.40
N GLY A 145 -6.18 -16.68 -10.33
CA GLY A 145 -6.99 -16.72 -9.11
C GLY A 145 -6.80 -18.00 -8.33
N LEU A 146 -6.87 -17.93 -7.01
CA LEU A 146 -7.01 -19.07 -6.11
C LEU A 146 -8.19 -18.82 -5.18
N VAL A 147 -9.01 -19.84 -4.95
CA VAL A 147 -10.08 -19.83 -3.94
C VAL A 147 -10.00 -21.07 -3.07
N LEU A 148 -10.34 -20.92 -1.79
CA LEU A 148 -10.59 -22.02 -0.88
C LEU A 148 -11.99 -22.58 -1.17
N THR A 149 -12.08 -23.89 -1.46
CA THR A 149 -13.36 -24.57 -1.77
C THR A 149 -13.83 -25.45 -0.62
N GLU A 150 -12.94 -25.86 0.30
CA GLU A 150 -13.25 -26.62 1.51
C GLU A 150 -12.25 -26.24 2.62
N GLY A 151 -12.68 -26.15 3.85
CA GLY A 151 -11.87 -25.79 5.00
C GLY A 151 -11.89 -24.31 5.32
N SER A 152 -10.92 -23.83 6.10
CA SER A 152 -10.86 -22.45 6.59
C SER A 152 -9.41 -21.99 6.78
N LEU A 153 -9.07 -20.79 6.23
CA LEU A 153 -7.77 -20.16 6.44
C LEU A 153 -7.90 -18.96 7.39
N ASP A 154 -6.94 -18.82 8.30
CA ASP A 154 -6.91 -17.74 9.29
C ASP A 154 -5.94 -16.63 8.95
N SER A 155 -4.77 -16.98 8.42
CA SER A 155 -3.67 -16.03 8.20
C SER A 155 -2.65 -16.59 7.20
N TYR A 156 -1.66 -15.78 6.89
CA TYR A 156 -0.46 -16.24 6.20
C TYR A 156 0.81 -15.71 6.86
N SER A 157 1.89 -16.44 6.69
CA SER A 157 3.26 -16.02 7.02
C SER A 157 4.08 -15.87 5.74
N ILE A 158 5.27 -15.31 5.89
CA ILE A 158 6.24 -15.16 4.80
C ILE A 158 7.58 -15.73 5.25
N ASP A 159 8.15 -16.66 4.46
CA ASP A 159 9.56 -17.04 4.56
C ASP A 159 10.33 -16.35 3.42
N ARG A 160 11.40 -15.63 3.73
CA ARG A 160 12.20 -14.86 2.76
C ARG A 160 13.67 -15.24 2.86
N ILE A 161 14.30 -15.39 1.71
CA ILE A 161 15.75 -15.52 1.62
C ILE A 161 16.33 -14.11 1.50
N LEU A 162 17.18 -13.74 2.45
CA LEU A 162 17.88 -12.47 2.46
C LEU A 162 19.21 -12.64 1.69
N HIS A 163 19.35 -12.01 0.54
CA HIS A 163 20.47 -12.20 -0.36
C HIS A 163 21.03 -10.89 -0.95
N VAL A 164 20.35 -9.77 -0.71
CA VAL A 164 20.77 -8.45 -1.17
C VAL A 164 21.43 -7.71 -0.01
N VAL A 165 22.65 -7.27 -0.17
CA VAL A 165 23.34 -6.41 0.81
C VAL A 165 22.96 -4.97 0.51
N ASN A 166 22.34 -4.28 1.49
CA ASN A 166 22.01 -2.86 1.37
C ASN A 166 23.24 -1.95 1.60
N SER A 167 23.08 -0.66 1.44
CA SER A 167 24.14 0.34 1.63
C SER A 167 24.73 0.39 3.05
N LEU A 168 24.07 -0.23 4.03
CA LEU A 168 24.49 -0.31 5.43
C LEU A 168 25.15 -1.65 5.78
N GLY A 169 25.27 -2.56 4.81
CA GLY A 169 25.85 -3.90 5.01
C GLY A 169 24.87 -4.94 5.55
N ASP A 170 23.58 -4.59 5.72
CA ASP A 170 22.56 -5.55 6.14
C ASP A 170 22.05 -6.38 4.96
N LEU A 171 21.59 -7.60 5.26
CA LEU A 171 20.96 -8.45 4.25
C LEU A 171 19.48 -8.13 4.08
N GLY A 172 19.06 -7.97 2.84
CA GLY A 172 17.68 -7.76 2.42
C GLY A 172 17.23 -8.71 1.31
N SER A 173 16.12 -8.45 0.71
CA SER A 173 15.55 -9.25 -0.38
C SER A 173 14.82 -8.38 -1.39
N ASP A 174 14.89 -8.75 -2.67
CA ASP A 174 14.14 -8.13 -3.76
C ASP A 174 12.77 -8.75 -3.95
N ASP A 175 12.52 -9.94 -3.40
CA ASP A 175 11.22 -10.59 -3.49
C ASP A 175 10.39 -10.38 -2.21
N ARG A 176 9.11 -10.63 -2.35
CA ARG A 176 8.15 -10.57 -1.25
C ARG A 176 8.28 -11.77 -0.33
N GLY A 177 8.88 -12.85 -0.83
CA GLY A 177 9.09 -14.11 -0.15
C GLY A 177 8.01 -15.16 -0.47
N ASP A 178 8.17 -16.33 0.12
CA ASP A 178 7.25 -17.44 -0.06
C ASP A 178 6.13 -17.37 0.98
N PHE A 179 4.90 -17.30 0.52
CA PHE A 179 3.74 -17.29 1.39
C PHE A 179 3.49 -18.68 1.97
N ILE A 180 3.03 -18.71 3.21
CA ILE A 180 2.66 -19.91 3.94
C ILE A 180 1.23 -19.72 4.43
N LEU A 181 0.30 -20.46 3.88
CA LEU A 181 -1.11 -20.37 4.25
C LEU A 181 -1.37 -21.20 5.50
N HIS A 182 -2.00 -20.57 6.51
CA HIS A 182 -2.31 -21.20 7.79
C HIS A 182 -3.82 -21.46 7.91
N PRO A 183 -4.26 -22.70 8.20
CA PRO A 183 -5.65 -22.96 8.51
C PRO A 183 -6.06 -22.32 9.83
N THR A 184 -7.37 -22.13 10.00
CA THR A 184 -7.94 -21.80 11.31
C THR A 184 -7.51 -22.86 12.34
N PRO A 185 -7.18 -22.49 13.58
CA PRO A 185 -6.83 -23.45 14.62
C PRO A 185 -7.86 -24.58 14.74
N PHE A 186 -7.36 -25.81 14.91
CA PHE A 186 -8.21 -26.99 14.96
C PHE A 186 -7.71 -28.01 16.00
N ARG A 187 -8.61 -28.91 16.38
CA ARG A 187 -8.32 -30.09 17.21
C ARG A 187 -8.73 -31.35 16.44
N LEU A 188 -7.89 -32.37 16.47
CA LEU A 188 -8.18 -33.69 15.94
C LEU A 188 -8.00 -34.73 17.03
N ARG A 189 -9.01 -35.55 17.24
CA ARG A 189 -8.90 -36.78 18.04
C ARG A 189 -8.13 -37.84 17.28
N PRO A 190 -7.68 -38.94 17.94
CA PRO A 190 -7.08 -40.06 17.24
C PRO A 190 -7.94 -40.57 16.05
N GLY A 191 -7.35 -40.64 14.87
CA GLY A 191 -8.04 -41.08 13.64
C GLY A 191 -8.97 -40.04 13.01
N GLU A 192 -9.17 -38.86 13.61
CA GLU A 192 -9.92 -37.81 12.96
C GLU A 192 -9.08 -37.09 11.89
N SER A 193 -9.75 -36.52 10.90
CA SER A 193 -9.13 -35.74 9.85
C SER A 193 -9.96 -34.53 9.49
N ILE A 194 -9.28 -33.49 8.94
CA ILE A 194 -9.90 -32.34 8.29
C ILE A 194 -9.36 -32.20 6.87
N LYS A 195 -10.06 -31.44 6.05
CA LYS A 195 -9.66 -31.16 4.67
C LYS A 195 -9.50 -29.67 4.42
N LEU A 196 -8.52 -29.37 3.57
CA LEU A 196 -8.34 -28.07 2.93
C LEU A 196 -8.29 -28.29 1.43
N SER A 197 -9.20 -27.67 0.68
CA SER A 197 -9.23 -27.78 -0.78
C SER A 197 -9.09 -26.40 -1.42
N LEU A 198 -8.16 -26.29 -2.35
CA LEU A 198 -7.84 -25.08 -3.10
C LEU A 198 -8.14 -25.30 -4.58
N GLU A 199 -8.68 -24.29 -5.24
CA GLU A 199 -8.90 -24.28 -6.68
C GLU A 199 -8.21 -23.09 -7.31
N LEU A 200 -7.30 -23.33 -8.27
CA LEU A 200 -6.67 -22.31 -9.09
C LEU A 200 -7.38 -22.22 -10.44
N PHE A 201 -7.53 -21.00 -10.94
CA PHE A 201 -8.21 -20.73 -12.21
C PHE A 201 -7.61 -19.49 -12.88
N TRP A 202 -7.61 -19.50 -14.22
CA TRP A 202 -7.31 -18.32 -15.00
C TRP A 202 -8.56 -17.45 -15.13
N TYR A 203 -8.40 -16.15 -15.08
CA TYR A 203 -9.49 -15.19 -15.25
C TYR A 203 -9.05 -14.04 -16.16
N LYS A 204 -10.01 -13.41 -16.82
CA LYS A 204 -9.74 -12.21 -17.63
C LYS A 204 -9.36 -11.04 -16.74
N ASP A 205 -8.31 -10.30 -17.09
CA ASP A 205 -7.82 -9.16 -16.31
C ASP A 205 -8.96 -8.16 -15.99
N GLY A 206 -8.97 -7.66 -14.74
CA GLY A 206 -10.04 -6.82 -14.22
C GLY A 206 -11.35 -7.55 -13.85
N HIS A 207 -11.48 -8.85 -14.09
CA HIS A 207 -12.72 -9.61 -13.84
C HIS A 207 -12.64 -10.59 -12.65
N PHE A 208 -11.65 -10.47 -11.79
CA PHE A 208 -11.48 -11.39 -10.64
C PHE A 208 -12.71 -11.42 -9.74
N ARG A 209 -13.30 -10.26 -9.39
CA ARG A 209 -14.52 -10.18 -8.57
C ARG A 209 -15.68 -10.97 -9.19
N GLY A 210 -15.88 -10.85 -10.50
CA GLY A 210 -16.92 -11.61 -11.22
C GLY A 210 -16.70 -13.13 -11.19
N GLU A 211 -15.44 -13.58 -11.11
CA GLU A 211 -15.15 -15.01 -10.93
C GLU A 211 -15.48 -15.50 -9.51
N LEU A 212 -15.27 -14.65 -8.49
CA LEU A 212 -15.71 -14.97 -7.12
C LEU A 212 -17.24 -15.06 -7.04
N GLU A 213 -17.96 -14.13 -7.69
CA GLU A 213 -19.44 -14.09 -7.69
C GLU A 213 -20.10 -15.32 -8.34
N LYS A 214 -19.43 -15.97 -9.29
CA LYS A 214 -19.91 -17.24 -9.86
C LYS A 214 -19.91 -18.40 -8.85
N ARG A 215 -19.15 -18.29 -7.77
CA ARG A 215 -18.98 -19.30 -6.73
C ARG A 215 -19.95 -19.03 -5.58
N GLN A 216 -21.17 -19.58 -5.67
CA GLN A 216 -22.28 -19.30 -4.74
C GLN A 216 -21.98 -19.63 -3.27
N ALA A 217 -21.00 -20.49 -2.99
CA ALA A 217 -20.59 -20.81 -1.62
C ALA A 217 -19.78 -19.71 -0.93
N LEU A 218 -19.24 -18.74 -1.69
CA LEU A 218 -18.43 -17.65 -1.13
C LEU A 218 -19.32 -16.56 -0.55
N ILE A 219 -19.01 -16.13 0.69
CA ILE A 219 -19.67 -15.03 1.37
C ILE A 219 -18.93 -13.74 1.02
N LEU A 220 -19.42 -13.04 0.01
CA LEU A 220 -18.80 -11.83 -0.49
C LEU A 220 -19.38 -10.59 0.19
N ILE A 221 -18.50 -9.68 0.59
CA ILE A 221 -18.85 -8.45 1.31
C ILE A 221 -18.47 -7.26 0.45
N ASP A 222 -19.41 -6.31 0.34
CA ASP A 222 -19.20 -5.03 -0.33
C ASP A 222 -19.52 -3.88 0.63
N ALA A 223 -18.64 -2.91 0.68
CA ALA A 223 -18.82 -1.65 1.42
C ALA A 223 -18.30 -0.48 0.59
N GLU A 224 -18.89 0.67 0.76
CA GLU A 224 -18.40 1.90 0.15
C GLU A 224 -17.08 2.34 0.79
N ASN A 225 -16.95 2.19 2.11
CA ASN A 225 -15.75 2.52 2.86
C ASN A 225 -15.51 1.49 3.96
N PHE A 226 -14.27 1.06 4.15
CA PHE A 226 -13.86 0.23 5.27
C PHE A 226 -13.28 1.04 6.44
N THR A 227 -13.03 2.34 6.26
CA THR A 227 -12.77 3.28 7.35
C THR A 227 -13.89 4.31 7.40
N VAL A 228 -14.55 4.41 8.55
CA VAL A 228 -15.65 5.35 8.79
C VAL A 228 -15.28 6.32 9.92
N PHE A 229 -15.89 7.50 9.93
CA PHE A 229 -15.72 8.42 11.05
C PHE A 229 -16.72 8.11 12.16
N SER A 230 -16.42 8.48 13.41
CA SER A 230 -17.25 8.15 14.58
C SER A 230 -18.67 8.72 14.54
N ASN A 231 -18.93 9.68 13.68
CA ASN A 231 -20.27 10.24 13.41
C ASN A 231 -20.97 9.61 12.21
N GLU A 232 -20.36 8.60 11.58
CA GLU A 232 -20.91 7.83 10.47
C GLU A 232 -21.32 6.43 10.93
N LYS A 233 -22.07 5.72 10.09
CA LYS A 233 -22.40 4.31 10.30
C LYS A 233 -21.44 3.41 9.53
N ILE A 234 -21.08 2.28 10.12
CA ILE A 234 -20.52 1.15 9.38
C ILE A 234 -21.67 0.55 8.56
N ALA A 235 -21.52 0.53 7.24
CA ALA A 235 -22.53 0.00 6.32
C ALA A 235 -21.87 -0.94 5.30
N PHE A 236 -22.42 -2.14 5.13
CA PHE A 236 -21.97 -3.10 4.13
C PHE A 236 -23.08 -4.05 3.72
N THR A 237 -22.90 -4.71 2.60
CA THR A 237 -23.80 -5.74 2.08
C THR A 237 -23.09 -7.09 2.01
N VAL A 238 -23.89 -8.16 2.18
CA VAL A 238 -23.47 -9.55 2.00
C VAL A 238 -24.29 -10.15 0.86
N ASN A 239 -23.67 -10.86 -0.05
CA ASN A 239 -24.31 -11.46 -1.23
C ASN A 239 -25.35 -12.56 -0.93
N HIS A 240 -25.60 -12.87 0.35
CA HIS A 240 -26.57 -13.90 0.80
C HIS A 240 -27.69 -13.25 1.61
N PRO A 241 -28.98 -13.65 1.39
CA PRO A 241 -30.10 -13.06 2.14
C PRO A 241 -30.25 -13.58 3.58
N ASN A 242 -29.61 -14.70 3.90
CA ASN A 242 -29.72 -15.38 5.19
C ASN A 242 -28.44 -15.27 6.04
N ALA A 243 -27.65 -14.22 5.85
CA ALA A 243 -26.42 -14.04 6.60
C ALA A 243 -26.73 -13.58 8.04
N SER A 244 -26.06 -14.19 9.01
CA SER A 244 -26.00 -13.71 10.40
C SER A 244 -24.71 -12.96 10.61
N VAL A 245 -24.75 -11.81 11.25
CA VAL A 245 -23.60 -10.91 11.43
C VAL A 245 -23.32 -10.70 12.90
N PHE A 246 -22.05 -10.84 13.29
CA PHE A 246 -21.60 -10.71 14.68
C PHE A 246 -20.47 -9.67 14.77
N LEU A 247 -20.51 -8.85 15.80
CA LEU A 247 -19.40 -7.98 16.23
C LEU A 247 -19.02 -8.36 17.65
N ASP A 248 -17.74 -8.71 17.87
CA ASP A 248 -17.24 -9.15 19.18
C ASP A 248 -18.11 -10.28 19.79
N GLY A 249 -18.57 -11.21 18.94
CA GLY A 249 -19.42 -12.36 19.31
C GLY A 249 -20.90 -12.03 19.57
N LYS A 250 -21.31 -10.75 19.49
CA LYS A 250 -22.70 -10.32 19.64
C LYS A 250 -23.39 -10.22 18.28
N ASN A 251 -24.60 -10.77 18.17
CA ASN A 251 -25.39 -10.68 16.94
C ASN A 251 -25.82 -9.23 16.67
N ILE A 252 -25.59 -8.78 15.43
CA ILE A 252 -25.98 -7.44 14.96
C ILE A 252 -27.27 -7.57 14.14
N PRO A 253 -28.27 -6.69 14.38
CA PRO A 253 -29.47 -6.64 13.56
C PRO A 253 -29.14 -6.35 12.10
N VAL A 254 -29.77 -7.10 11.21
CA VAL A 254 -29.61 -6.97 9.76
C VAL A 254 -30.96 -6.81 9.07
N CYS A 255 -30.97 -6.28 7.86
CA CYS A 255 -32.15 -6.28 7.02
C CYS A 255 -31.86 -6.96 5.69
N VAL A 256 -32.90 -7.51 5.04
CA VAL A 256 -32.75 -8.19 3.75
C VAL A 256 -33.42 -7.35 2.67
N LYS A 257 -32.67 -7.09 1.59
CA LYS A 257 -33.19 -6.37 0.42
C LYS A 257 -32.51 -6.91 -0.84
N ASP A 258 -33.29 -7.09 -1.90
CA ASP A 258 -32.82 -7.53 -3.22
C ASP A 258 -31.93 -8.78 -3.19
N GLY A 259 -32.29 -9.75 -2.32
CA GLY A 259 -31.54 -11.00 -2.17
C GLY A 259 -30.21 -10.90 -1.44
N LYS A 260 -29.93 -9.75 -0.81
CA LYS A 260 -28.71 -9.48 -0.03
C LYS A 260 -29.04 -9.15 1.42
N THR A 261 -28.14 -9.48 2.33
CA THR A 261 -28.19 -8.99 3.71
C THR A 261 -27.48 -7.62 3.78
N LEU A 262 -28.17 -6.65 4.36
CA LEU A 262 -27.67 -5.28 4.58
C LEU A 262 -27.39 -5.08 6.05
N VAL A 263 -26.23 -4.54 6.35
CA VAL A 263 -25.78 -4.17 7.70
C VAL A 263 -25.66 -2.66 7.78
N SER A 264 -26.21 -2.09 8.86
CA SER A 264 -26.05 -0.68 9.21
C SER A 264 -25.88 -0.57 10.72
N PHE A 265 -24.67 -0.23 11.17
CA PHE A 265 -24.25 -0.24 12.56
C PHE A 265 -23.67 1.10 12.96
N SER A 266 -24.14 1.67 14.10
CA SER A 266 -23.56 2.89 14.67
C SER A 266 -22.44 2.51 15.64
N PRO A 267 -21.17 2.85 15.36
CA PRO A 267 -20.05 2.46 16.22
C PRO A 267 -20.07 3.22 17.56
N GLU A 268 -19.79 2.52 18.64
CA GLU A 268 -19.71 3.09 20.00
C GLU A 268 -18.25 3.37 20.45
N ARG A 269 -17.27 2.87 19.71
CA ARG A 269 -15.84 3.03 20.01
C ARG A 269 -15.03 3.35 18.78
N LEU A 270 -13.87 3.95 18.96
CA LEU A 270 -12.86 4.12 17.90
C LEU A 270 -12.05 2.84 17.71
N GLY A 271 -11.33 2.76 16.58
CA GLY A 271 -10.41 1.68 16.26
C GLY A 271 -11.02 0.53 15.48
N ASP A 272 -10.38 -0.61 15.53
CA ASP A 272 -10.70 -1.78 14.72
C ASP A 272 -12.01 -2.46 15.15
N HIS A 273 -12.85 -2.81 14.19
CA HIS A 273 -14.13 -3.53 14.34
C HIS A 273 -14.10 -4.76 13.45
N LEU A 274 -13.94 -5.93 14.05
CA LEU A 274 -13.96 -7.21 13.36
C LEU A 274 -15.37 -7.78 13.36
N PHE A 275 -15.99 -7.84 12.19
CA PHE A 275 -17.26 -8.52 11.99
C PHE A 275 -17.02 -9.95 11.50
N THR A 276 -17.79 -10.88 12.07
CA THR A 276 -17.93 -12.25 11.59
C THR A 276 -19.26 -12.40 10.89
N VAL A 277 -19.26 -12.95 9.68
CA VAL A 277 -20.46 -13.17 8.86
C VAL A 277 -20.62 -14.67 8.61
N ARG A 278 -21.79 -15.22 8.93
CA ARG A 278 -22.11 -16.63 8.79
C ARG A 278 -23.28 -16.87 7.84
N VAL A 279 -23.12 -17.88 6.98
CA VAL A 279 -24.18 -18.39 6.09
C VAL A 279 -24.15 -19.91 6.15
N GLY A 280 -25.12 -20.53 6.81
CA GLY A 280 -25.08 -21.97 7.12
C GLY A 280 -23.87 -22.28 8.00
N GLU A 281 -23.03 -23.21 7.56
CA GLU A 281 -21.79 -23.61 8.24
C GLU A 281 -20.57 -22.76 7.81
N ASN A 282 -20.70 -21.96 6.76
CA ASN A 282 -19.61 -21.14 6.27
C ASN A 282 -19.52 -19.83 7.04
N GLU A 283 -18.30 -19.39 7.28
CA GLU A 283 -17.99 -18.16 7.98
C GLU A 283 -16.96 -17.33 7.19
N THR A 284 -17.12 -16.00 7.19
CA THR A 284 -16.09 -15.08 6.76
C THR A 284 -15.95 -13.92 7.73
N ILE A 285 -14.92 -13.10 7.55
CA ILE A 285 -14.68 -11.91 8.36
C ILE A 285 -14.60 -10.67 7.47
N THR A 286 -14.86 -9.50 8.08
CA THR A 286 -14.56 -8.19 7.50
C THR A 286 -14.12 -7.24 8.60
N ARG A 287 -13.23 -6.29 8.27
CA ARG A 287 -12.68 -5.35 9.23
C ARG A 287 -12.96 -3.92 8.83
N PHE A 288 -13.55 -3.17 9.75
CA PHE A 288 -13.75 -1.74 9.63
C PHE A 288 -12.93 -1.00 10.68
N PHE A 289 -12.42 0.16 10.32
CA PHE A 289 -11.76 1.05 11.26
C PHE A 289 -12.63 2.28 11.52
N VAL A 290 -12.83 2.62 12.78
CA VAL A 290 -13.58 3.83 13.18
C VAL A 290 -12.60 4.88 13.65
N GLN A 291 -12.59 6.02 12.96
CA GLN A 291 -11.69 7.13 13.22
C GLN A 291 -12.46 8.36 13.77
N LEU A 292 -11.76 9.26 14.44
CA LEU A 292 -12.28 10.61 14.75
C LEU A 292 -12.72 11.32 13.46
N PRO A 293 -13.68 12.25 13.54
CA PRO A 293 -13.97 13.14 12.42
C PRO A 293 -12.67 13.79 11.90
N LEU A 294 -12.50 13.83 10.58
CA LEU A 294 -11.21 14.14 9.95
C LEU A 294 -10.61 15.47 10.42
N LYS A 295 -11.43 16.51 10.56
CA LYS A 295 -11.00 17.83 11.07
C LYS A 295 -10.41 17.75 12.48
N GLU A 296 -11.02 16.97 13.36
CA GLU A 296 -10.53 16.78 14.73
C GLU A 296 -9.25 15.94 14.74
N LEU A 297 -9.16 14.91 13.90
CA LEU A 297 -7.95 14.11 13.75
C LEU A 297 -6.76 14.97 13.30
N ILE A 298 -6.97 15.80 12.26
CA ILE A 298 -5.94 16.71 11.75
C ILE A 298 -5.47 17.66 12.85
N ARG A 299 -6.41 18.29 13.58
CA ARG A 299 -6.09 19.19 14.67
C ARG A 299 -5.21 18.50 15.73
N ARG A 300 -5.62 17.32 16.19
CA ARG A 300 -4.85 16.54 17.19
C ARG A 300 -3.49 16.14 16.67
N ARG A 301 -3.40 15.73 15.41
CA ARG A 301 -2.10 15.38 14.81
C ARG A 301 -1.15 16.55 14.73
N VAL A 302 -1.63 17.71 14.33
CA VAL A 302 -0.81 18.94 14.27
C VAL A 302 -0.29 19.30 15.66
N HIS A 303 -1.15 19.32 16.68
CA HIS A 303 -0.71 19.59 18.05
C HIS A 303 0.25 18.52 18.57
N PHE A 304 0.06 17.25 18.24
CA PHE A 304 1.01 16.19 18.60
C PHE A 304 2.39 16.44 17.99
N ILE A 305 2.48 16.84 16.72
CA ILE A 305 3.75 17.20 16.07
C ILE A 305 4.42 18.36 16.83
N ILE A 306 3.67 19.42 17.10
CA ILE A 306 4.16 20.62 17.76
C ILE A 306 4.64 20.34 19.20
N ASP A 307 3.89 19.54 19.96
CA ASP A 307 4.12 19.35 21.39
C ASP A 307 5.06 18.19 21.70
N LYS A 308 5.10 17.16 20.84
CA LYS A 308 5.81 15.92 21.11
C LYS A 308 6.95 15.61 20.14
N GLN A 309 6.91 16.14 18.91
CA GLN A 309 7.92 15.83 17.89
C GLN A 309 8.85 16.99 17.57
N GLN A 310 8.53 18.22 18.01
CA GLN A 310 9.44 19.33 17.83
C GLN A 310 10.57 19.32 18.86
N PHE A 311 11.80 19.21 18.38
CA PHE A 311 13.00 19.36 19.21
C PHE A 311 13.22 20.84 19.57
N GLN A 312 13.44 21.13 20.86
CA GLN A 312 13.53 22.49 21.36
C GLN A 312 14.69 22.62 22.36
N GLU A 313 15.90 22.68 21.83
CA GLU A 313 17.11 22.88 22.61
C GLU A 313 17.95 23.95 21.92
N GLU A 314 17.96 25.17 22.48
CA GLU A 314 18.63 26.33 21.89
C GLU A 314 20.13 26.08 21.74
N GLY A 315 20.66 26.31 20.55
CA GLY A 315 22.07 26.08 20.22
C GLY A 315 22.38 24.69 19.69
N ASP A 316 21.45 23.75 19.77
CA ASP A 316 21.58 22.42 19.13
C ASP A 316 21.31 22.53 17.61
N MET A 317 21.98 21.67 16.83
CA MET A 317 21.76 21.62 15.37
C MET A 317 20.32 21.20 15.01
N LEU A 318 19.65 20.46 15.88
CA LEU A 318 18.26 20.00 15.69
C LEU A 318 17.24 21.01 16.21
N ASP A 319 17.65 22.14 16.83
CA ASP A 319 16.69 23.08 17.40
C ASP A 319 15.68 23.55 16.35
N GLY A 320 14.40 23.28 16.63
CA GLY A 320 13.27 23.53 15.73
C GLY A 320 12.84 22.34 14.86
N ALA A 321 13.64 21.27 14.76
CA ALA A 321 13.35 20.09 13.94
C ALA A 321 12.04 19.39 14.36
N PHE A 322 11.27 18.91 13.39
CA PHE A 322 10.25 17.88 13.63
C PHE A 322 10.89 16.50 13.43
N LEU A 323 10.94 15.71 14.49
CA LEU A 323 11.63 14.43 14.50
C LEU A 323 10.64 13.26 14.41
N ILE A 324 11.16 12.08 14.08
CA ILE A 324 10.46 10.80 14.26
C ILE A 324 10.04 10.69 15.72
N TYR A 325 8.90 10.08 15.98
CA TYR A 325 8.44 9.81 17.34
C TYR A 325 8.32 8.30 17.58
N ASP A 326 8.94 7.85 18.65
CA ASP A 326 8.82 6.47 19.12
C ASP A 326 7.65 6.36 20.10
N ASN A 327 6.57 5.68 19.68
CA ASN A 327 5.37 5.51 20.49
C ASN A 327 5.57 4.54 21.68
N GLU A 328 6.59 3.70 21.66
CA GLU A 328 6.94 2.81 22.79
C GLU A 328 7.73 3.56 23.85
N GLU A 329 8.80 4.24 23.45
CA GLU A 329 9.67 5.01 24.33
C GLU A 329 9.08 6.39 24.67
N LYS A 330 8.06 6.83 23.93
CA LYS A 330 7.37 8.13 24.09
C LYS A 330 8.30 9.33 23.99
N CYS A 331 9.22 9.29 23.04
CA CYS A 331 10.19 10.35 22.79
C CYS A 331 10.48 10.54 21.30
N PRO A 332 10.97 11.74 20.90
CA PRO A 332 11.55 11.94 19.58
C PRO A 332 12.80 11.10 19.38
N VAL A 333 13.04 10.69 18.14
CA VAL A 333 14.20 9.88 17.74
C VAL A 333 14.94 10.58 16.61
N PHE A 334 16.26 10.59 16.72
CA PHE A 334 17.16 10.99 15.64
C PHE A 334 18.20 9.89 15.45
N ASP A 335 18.36 9.40 14.21
CA ASP A 335 19.28 8.32 13.90
C ASP A 335 20.27 8.78 12.84
N TYR A 336 21.57 8.82 13.18
CA TYR A 336 22.65 9.21 12.27
C TYR A 336 23.03 8.13 11.25
N VAL A 337 22.68 6.87 11.53
CA VAL A 337 23.06 5.73 10.68
C VAL A 337 22.16 5.67 9.44
N PHE A 338 20.87 5.94 9.60
CA PHE A 338 19.91 5.90 8.49
C PHE A 338 19.68 7.31 7.92
N THR A 339 20.30 7.60 6.79
CA THR A 339 20.08 8.87 6.08
C THR A 339 18.61 9.09 5.74
N ASP A 340 17.84 8.04 5.44
CA ASP A 340 16.42 8.14 5.16
C ASP A 340 15.58 8.57 6.37
N PHE A 341 16.00 8.28 7.60
CA PHE A 341 15.33 8.77 8.80
C PHE A 341 15.55 10.27 9.03
N ASN A 342 16.67 10.78 8.57
CA ASN A 342 17.11 12.15 8.81
C ASN A 342 17.16 12.99 7.53
N ALA A 343 16.87 12.40 6.37
CA ALA A 343 16.91 13.10 5.10
C ALA A 343 15.86 14.21 5.06
N SER A 344 16.14 15.25 4.32
CA SER A 344 15.27 16.43 4.23
C SER A 344 13.84 16.05 3.80
N ARG A 345 13.71 15.08 2.85
CA ARG A 345 12.41 14.64 2.35
C ARG A 345 11.51 14.13 3.48
N GLU A 346 12.01 13.22 4.31
CA GLU A 346 11.25 12.56 5.38
C GLU A 346 10.87 13.55 6.49
N ARG A 347 11.65 14.62 6.65
CA ARG A 347 11.37 15.66 7.65
C ARG A 347 10.41 16.74 7.16
N LEU A 348 10.13 16.82 5.84
CA LEU A 348 9.30 17.88 5.27
C LEU A 348 7.81 17.62 5.37
N VAL A 349 7.35 16.36 5.32
CA VAL A 349 5.91 16.05 5.28
C VAL A 349 5.14 16.52 6.52
N MET A 350 5.76 16.49 7.71
CA MET A 350 5.17 17.07 8.93
C MET A 350 5.01 18.59 8.78
N GLY A 351 6.04 19.25 8.28
CA GLY A 351 5.99 20.69 8.00
C GLY A 351 4.94 21.06 6.97
N LEU A 352 4.77 20.25 5.92
CA LEU A 352 3.72 20.44 4.91
C LEU A 352 2.31 20.35 5.54
N LEU A 353 2.08 19.39 6.41
CA LEU A 353 0.80 19.25 7.12
C LEU A 353 0.53 20.49 7.99
N VAL A 354 1.52 20.93 8.77
CA VAL A 354 1.36 22.09 9.66
C VAL A 354 1.16 23.38 8.85
N ALA A 355 1.94 23.61 7.78
CA ALA A 355 1.76 24.75 6.89
C ALA A 355 0.36 24.80 6.28
N LYS A 356 -0.15 23.61 5.86
CA LYS A 356 -1.48 23.50 5.27
C LYS A 356 -2.59 23.72 6.28
N TYR A 357 -2.44 23.23 7.49
CA TYR A 357 -3.37 23.48 8.61
C TYR A 357 -3.48 24.98 8.91
N LEU A 358 -2.34 25.70 9.00
CA LEU A 358 -2.29 27.12 9.30
C LEU A 358 -2.91 28.03 8.22
N GLN A 359 -3.07 27.56 6.99
CA GLN A 359 -3.82 28.29 5.95
C GLN A 359 -5.33 28.33 6.22
N TRP A 360 -5.83 27.41 7.03
CA TRP A 360 -7.25 27.24 7.37
C TRP A 360 -7.59 27.67 8.80
N VAL A 361 -6.66 27.44 9.71
CA VAL A 361 -6.88 27.65 11.14
C VAL A 361 -5.88 28.70 11.65
N LYS A 362 -6.41 29.76 12.23
CA LYS A 362 -5.57 30.75 12.93
C LYS A 362 -5.19 30.17 14.29
N ASP A 363 -3.90 29.84 14.46
CA ASP A 363 -3.32 29.30 15.67
C ASP A 363 -1.92 29.89 15.85
N ASP A 364 -1.82 30.93 16.69
CA ASP A 364 -0.59 31.73 16.83
C ASP A 364 0.56 30.89 17.45
N GLU A 365 0.25 29.95 18.36
CA GLU A 365 1.25 29.07 18.97
C GLU A 365 1.83 28.10 17.93
N VAL A 366 0.96 27.44 17.18
CA VAL A 366 1.38 26.54 16.09
C VAL A 366 2.18 27.31 15.05
N TYR A 367 1.78 28.54 14.71
CA TYR A 367 2.50 29.37 13.75
C TYR A 367 3.92 29.72 14.21
N GLU A 368 4.12 30.13 15.45
CA GLU A 368 5.46 30.46 15.99
C GLU A 368 6.38 29.23 15.97
N LYS A 369 5.89 28.08 16.42
CA LYS A 369 6.62 26.82 16.40
C LYS A 369 6.91 26.33 14.97
N PHE A 370 5.96 26.50 14.06
CA PHE A 370 6.17 26.22 12.64
C PHE A 370 7.25 27.13 12.02
N MET A 371 7.26 28.42 12.34
CA MET A 371 8.31 29.31 11.86
C MET A 371 9.68 28.98 12.45
N LYS A 372 9.74 28.43 13.68
CA LYS A 372 10.98 27.88 14.25
C LYS A 372 11.45 26.66 13.45
N TYR A 373 10.53 25.76 13.08
CA TYR A 373 10.81 24.63 12.19
C TYR A 373 11.28 25.08 10.80
N TYR A 374 10.64 26.07 10.18
CA TYR A 374 11.08 26.57 8.88
C TYR A 374 12.50 27.16 8.94
N ARG A 375 12.85 27.88 10.01
CA ARG A 375 14.25 28.37 10.24
C ARG A 375 15.23 27.19 10.38
N PHE A 376 14.83 26.09 11.04
CA PHE A 376 15.64 24.88 11.06
C PHE A 376 15.86 24.33 9.66
N VAL A 377 14.82 24.19 8.84
CA VAL A 377 14.92 23.70 7.47
C VAL A 377 15.88 24.55 6.62
N THR A 378 15.78 25.86 6.69
CA THR A 378 16.66 26.78 5.92
C THR A 378 18.09 26.82 6.45
N ARG A 379 18.29 26.53 7.71
CA ARG A 379 19.62 26.41 8.31
C ARG A 379 20.32 25.12 7.91
N GLU A 380 19.59 23.99 7.88
CA GLU A 380 20.18 22.66 7.79
C GLU A 380 20.01 21.97 6.42
N PHE A 381 18.87 22.16 5.74
CA PHE A 381 18.52 21.40 4.55
C PHE A 381 18.43 22.21 3.26
N TYR A 382 18.25 23.51 3.35
CA TYR A 382 17.96 24.34 2.19
C TYR A 382 18.68 25.67 2.22
N ASP A 383 19.39 25.97 1.15
CA ASP A 383 19.99 27.27 0.95
C ASP A 383 19.09 28.13 0.05
N GLU A 384 18.42 29.10 0.63
CA GLU A 384 17.52 30.02 -0.07
C GLU A 384 18.22 30.90 -1.10
N GLU A 385 19.53 31.18 -0.91
CA GLU A 385 20.31 32.02 -1.81
C GLU A 385 20.77 31.26 -3.04
N THR A 386 21.19 30.02 -2.91
CA THR A 386 21.68 29.21 -4.03
C THR A 386 20.57 28.38 -4.66
N GLY A 387 19.53 28.03 -3.91
CA GLY A 387 18.49 27.09 -4.31
C GLY A 387 18.89 25.62 -4.11
N GLU A 388 20.02 25.36 -3.46
CA GLU A 388 20.51 24.00 -3.21
C GLU A 388 19.75 23.34 -2.05
N VAL A 389 19.47 22.03 -2.22
CA VAL A 389 18.85 21.18 -1.21
C VAL A 389 19.85 20.11 -0.80
N TYR A 390 20.02 19.96 0.50
CA TYR A 390 20.97 19.05 1.12
C TYR A 390 20.29 17.78 1.61
N ASN A 391 21.06 16.71 1.77
CA ASN A 391 20.51 15.40 2.14
C ASN A 391 20.17 15.29 3.62
N ASN A 392 20.99 15.88 4.49
CA ASN A 392 20.89 15.68 5.93
C ASN A 392 21.23 16.99 6.68
N VAL A 393 21.02 17.02 7.99
CA VAL A 393 21.39 18.11 8.88
C VAL A 393 22.87 18.49 8.73
N GLY A 394 23.22 19.75 8.96
CA GLY A 394 24.57 20.29 8.76
C GLY A 394 24.90 20.54 7.28
N LYS A 395 23.90 20.65 6.41
CA LYS A 395 24.09 20.82 4.96
C LYS A 395 24.99 19.73 4.35
N HIS A 396 24.80 18.51 4.83
CA HIS A 396 25.63 17.39 4.43
C HIS A 396 25.25 16.86 3.05
N THR A 397 26.24 16.72 2.15
CA THR A 397 26.03 16.20 0.79
C THR A 397 27.23 15.34 0.37
N GLU A 398 27.26 14.08 0.78
CA GLU A 398 28.18 13.10 0.16
C GLU A 398 27.76 12.81 -1.28
N PHE A 399 26.45 12.83 -1.54
CA PHE A 399 25.82 12.72 -2.86
C PHE A 399 24.55 13.55 -2.91
N LYS A 400 24.13 14.01 -4.10
CA LYS A 400 22.87 14.75 -4.27
C LYS A 400 21.69 13.81 -4.44
N ARG A 401 20.84 13.71 -3.41
CA ARG A 401 19.61 12.93 -3.46
C ARG A 401 18.50 13.77 -4.11
N LEU A 402 18.29 13.57 -5.41
CA LEU A 402 17.38 14.39 -6.22
C LEU A 402 15.91 14.30 -5.80
N TYR A 403 15.50 13.29 -5.05
CA TYR A 403 14.15 13.19 -4.49
C TYR A 403 13.80 14.26 -3.44
N ASN A 404 14.79 14.91 -2.83
CA ASN A 404 14.55 15.90 -1.77
C ASN A 404 14.04 17.25 -2.32
N ALA A 405 14.56 17.68 -3.47
CA ALA A 405 14.25 18.99 -4.04
C ALA A 405 12.75 19.17 -4.40
N PRO A 406 12.04 18.21 -4.99
CA PRO A 406 10.60 18.31 -5.22
C PRO A 406 9.80 18.60 -3.94
N TRP A 407 10.04 17.87 -2.86
CA TRP A 407 9.36 18.07 -1.58
C TRP A 407 9.68 19.44 -0.95
N MET A 408 10.96 19.88 -1.03
CA MET A 408 11.35 21.21 -0.59
C MET A 408 10.63 22.30 -1.38
N SER A 409 10.46 22.11 -2.70
CA SER A 409 9.72 23.07 -3.54
C SER A 409 8.26 23.20 -3.12
N VAL A 410 7.64 22.09 -2.67
CA VAL A 410 6.27 22.13 -2.13
C VAL A 410 6.22 22.89 -0.82
N LEU A 411 7.17 22.69 0.10
CA LEU A 411 7.21 23.44 1.36
C LEU A 411 7.34 24.94 1.10
N VAL A 412 8.22 25.35 0.18
CA VAL A 412 8.39 26.77 -0.18
C VAL A 412 7.13 27.32 -0.84
N LEU A 413 6.42 26.53 -1.67
CA LEU A 413 5.13 26.92 -2.24
C LEU A 413 4.06 27.09 -1.13
N GLU A 414 4.02 26.19 -0.14
CA GLU A 414 3.08 26.32 0.99
C GLU A 414 3.40 27.51 1.89
N MET A 415 4.67 27.94 1.97
CA MET A 415 5.03 29.22 2.63
C MET A 415 4.44 30.43 1.88
N TYR A 416 4.47 30.42 0.55
CA TYR A 416 3.75 31.44 -0.24
C TYR A 416 2.25 31.40 0.03
N ASN A 417 1.64 30.23 0.01
CA ASN A 417 0.20 30.08 0.25
C ASN A 417 -0.20 30.56 1.66
N LEU A 418 0.67 30.37 2.65
CA LEU A 418 0.43 30.77 4.04
C LEU A 418 0.63 32.29 4.25
N THR A 419 1.68 32.90 3.65
CA THR A 419 2.08 34.25 3.95
C THR A 419 1.66 35.28 2.90
N GLY A 420 1.44 34.86 1.66
CA GLY A 420 1.23 35.73 0.51
C GLY A 420 2.52 36.40 -0.02
N ASP A 421 3.68 36.15 0.59
CA ASP A 421 4.94 36.73 0.19
C ASP A 421 5.48 36.10 -1.11
N LYS A 422 5.50 36.90 -2.18
CA LYS A 422 6.00 36.48 -3.51
C LYS A 422 7.48 36.10 -3.50
N GLY A 423 8.26 36.49 -2.50
CA GLY A 423 9.65 36.08 -2.33
C GLY A 423 9.81 34.54 -2.25
N TYR A 424 8.82 33.84 -1.69
CA TYR A 424 8.82 32.36 -1.70
C TYR A 424 8.65 31.77 -3.09
N LEU A 425 7.90 32.42 -3.99
CA LEU A 425 7.80 31.96 -5.38
C LEU A 425 9.12 32.12 -6.15
N GLU A 426 9.88 33.17 -5.86
CA GLU A 426 11.24 33.35 -6.40
C GLU A 426 12.18 32.23 -5.94
N LYS A 427 12.14 31.93 -4.63
CA LYS A 427 12.92 30.83 -4.03
C LYS A 427 12.52 29.46 -4.62
N MET A 428 11.22 29.19 -4.75
CA MET A 428 10.71 27.95 -5.37
C MET A 428 11.19 27.80 -6.81
N PHE A 429 11.06 28.87 -7.62
CA PHE A 429 11.52 28.85 -9.01
C PHE A 429 13.03 28.60 -9.11
N LYS A 430 13.83 29.24 -8.28
CA LYS A 430 15.27 29.04 -8.21
C LYS A 430 15.64 27.61 -7.85
N LEU A 431 15.02 27.06 -6.80
CA LEU A 431 15.21 25.68 -6.35
C LEU A 431 14.91 24.67 -7.48
N LEU A 432 13.77 24.81 -8.15
CA LEU A 432 13.40 23.96 -9.27
C LEU A 432 14.32 24.12 -10.47
N SER A 433 14.81 25.34 -10.73
CA SER A 433 15.81 25.59 -11.78
C SER A 433 17.13 24.87 -11.50
N VAL A 434 17.58 24.88 -10.25
CA VAL A 434 18.77 24.12 -9.80
C VAL A 434 18.52 22.60 -9.94
N TYR A 435 17.38 22.10 -9.46
CA TYR A 435 16.99 20.71 -9.59
C TYR A 435 17.06 20.20 -11.04
N TYR A 436 16.50 20.96 -11.98
CA TYR A 436 16.54 20.60 -13.41
C TYR A 436 17.93 20.76 -14.04
N SER A 437 18.73 21.73 -13.58
CA SER A 437 20.10 21.92 -14.10
C SER A 437 21.04 20.76 -13.79
N ILE A 438 20.74 20.00 -12.72
CA ILE A 438 21.53 18.83 -12.29
C ILE A 438 20.90 17.48 -12.69
N GLY A 439 19.94 17.48 -13.60
CA GLY A 439 19.36 16.26 -14.21
C GLY A 439 18.10 15.74 -13.57
N GLY A 440 17.36 16.60 -12.85
CA GLY A 440 16.09 16.21 -12.19
C GLY A 440 15.05 15.62 -13.13
N GLU A 441 15.09 15.98 -14.42
CA GLU A 441 14.18 15.42 -15.45
C GLU A 441 14.36 13.93 -15.74
N LYS A 442 15.40 13.30 -15.21
CA LYS A 442 15.66 11.86 -15.39
C LYS A 442 15.02 10.99 -14.32
N PHE A 443 14.52 11.60 -13.24
CA PHE A 443 13.98 10.91 -12.07
C PHE A 443 12.44 10.96 -12.05
N TYR A 444 11.84 10.05 -11.29
CA TYR A 444 10.40 9.92 -11.08
C TYR A 444 10.05 10.30 -9.63
N PRO A 445 10.15 11.61 -9.26
CA PRO A 445 10.00 12.04 -7.88
C PRO A 445 8.53 12.17 -7.49
N ASN A 446 8.18 11.70 -6.31
CA ASN A 446 6.95 12.10 -5.64
C ASN A 446 7.06 13.55 -5.14
N GLY A 447 5.93 14.22 -4.90
CA GLY A 447 5.90 15.56 -4.34
C GLY A 447 6.13 16.71 -5.33
N LEU A 448 6.27 16.46 -6.64
CA LEU A 448 6.41 17.54 -7.62
C LEU A 448 5.04 18.16 -7.94
N SER A 449 4.83 19.43 -7.49
CA SER A 449 3.61 20.20 -7.74
C SER A 449 3.67 20.95 -9.07
N VAL A 450 3.50 20.25 -10.19
CA VAL A 450 3.62 20.81 -11.56
C VAL A 450 2.55 21.89 -11.82
N TYR A 451 1.29 21.56 -11.57
CA TYR A 451 0.17 22.47 -11.84
C TYR A 451 0.18 23.68 -10.91
N GLU A 452 0.29 23.44 -9.60
CA GLU A 452 0.13 24.50 -8.60
C GLU A 452 1.28 25.50 -8.61
N SER A 453 2.52 25.05 -8.86
CA SER A 453 3.68 25.95 -8.95
C SER A 453 3.54 26.92 -10.10
N VAL A 454 3.10 26.46 -11.28
CA VAL A 454 2.87 27.32 -12.46
C VAL A 454 1.67 28.23 -12.22
N ALA A 455 0.57 27.72 -11.67
CA ALA A 455 -0.62 28.50 -11.36
C ALA A 455 -0.32 29.64 -10.35
N ALA A 456 0.46 29.35 -9.30
CA ALA A 456 0.89 30.33 -8.32
C ALA A 456 1.75 31.46 -8.93
N LEU A 457 2.71 31.09 -9.78
CA LEU A 457 3.55 32.07 -10.51
C LEU A 457 2.70 32.98 -11.42
N ARG A 458 1.77 32.39 -12.20
CA ARG A 458 0.84 33.16 -13.06
C ARG A 458 -0.04 34.10 -12.24
N LYS A 459 -0.65 33.60 -11.16
CA LYS A 459 -1.47 34.40 -10.23
C LYS A 459 -0.70 35.57 -9.63
N ALA A 460 0.58 35.37 -9.34
CA ALA A 460 1.46 36.44 -8.82
C ALA A 460 1.95 37.43 -9.88
N GLY A 461 1.64 37.21 -11.18
CA GLY A 461 2.09 38.03 -12.30
C GLY A 461 3.53 37.74 -12.76
N MET A 462 4.11 36.61 -12.36
CA MET A 462 5.46 36.17 -12.73
C MET A 462 5.44 35.30 -14.00
N THR A 463 4.87 35.82 -15.08
CA THR A 463 4.56 35.04 -16.31
C THR A 463 5.81 34.43 -16.93
N ASP A 464 6.92 35.17 -17.04
CA ASP A 464 8.16 34.67 -17.62
C ASP A 464 8.70 33.44 -16.87
N LYS A 465 8.61 33.45 -15.52
CA LYS A 465 9.01 32.30 -14.71
C LYS A 465 8.04 31.14 -14.81
N ALA A 466 6.75 31.39 -14.90
CA ALA A 466 5.75 30.38 -15.14
C ALA A 466 5.97 29.65 -16.46
N ASP A 467 6.29 30.40 -17.52
CA ASP A 467 6.55 29.84 -18.86
C ASP A 467 7.89 29.08 -18.90
N ALA A 468 8.92 29.60 -18.26
CA ALA A 468 10.20 28.92 -18.11
C ALA A 468 10.06 27.60 -17.33
N LEU A 469 9.32 27.61 -16.21
CA LEU A 469 9.06 26.41 -15.42
C LEU A 469 8.21 25.39 -16.18
N THR A 470 7.21 25.85 -16.94
CA THR A 470 6.40 24.98 -17.81
C THR A 470 7.28 24.31 -18.87
N ALA A 471 8.26 25.00 -19.44
CA ALA A 471 9.20 24.41 -20.40
C ALA A 471 10.08 23.31 -19.75
N MET A 472 10.53 23.52 -18.50
CA MET A 472 11.27 22.50 -17.74
C MET A 472 10.39 21.25 -17.50
N TYR A 473 9.13 21.42 -17.10
CA TYR A 473 8.18 20.32 -16.93
C TYR A 473 7.87 19.57 -18.22
N LYS A 474 7.76 20.31 -19.34
CA LYS A 474 7.62 19.67 -20.67
C LYS A 474 8.81 18.78 -21.00
N LYS A 475 10.04 19.25 -20.74
CA LYS A 475 11.25 18.43 -20.94
C LYS A 475 11.25 17.19 -20.05
N HIS A 476 10.80 17.30 -18.81
CA HIS A 476 10.63 16.17 -17.90
C HIS A 476 9.60 15.16 -18.43
N ALA A 477 8.43 15.64 -18.84
CA ALA A 477 7.40 14.80 -19.42
C ALA A 477 7.85 14.10 -20.71
N GLU A 478 8.67 14.73 -21.56
CA GLU A 478 9.26 14.08 -22.74
C GLU A 478 10.15 12.88 -22.34
N THR A 479 10.87 12.98 -21.21
CA THR A 479 11.63 11.84 -20.70
C THR A 479 10.71 10.69 -20.30
N ILE A 480 9.62 11.00 -19.58
CA ILE A 480 8.62 10.00 -19.18
C ILE A 480 7.96 9.36 -20.41
N LEU A 481 7.50 10.17 -21.38
CA LEU A 481 6.87 9.70 -22.63
C LEU A 481 7.81 8.81 -23.46
N LYS A 482 9.11 9.17 -23.52
CA LYS A 482 10.12 8.39 -24.23
C LYS A 482 10.33 7.03 -23.56
N ASN A 483 10.36 6.99 -22.24
CA ASN A 483 10.52 5.76 -21.48
C ASN A 483 9.21 4.94 -21.50
N SER A 484 8.05 5.62 -21.55
CA SER A 484 6.72 5.01 -21.37
C SER A 484 6.73 4.06 -20.17
N THR A 485 6.30 2.81 -20.31
CA THR A 485 6.30 1.81 -19.23
C THR A 485 7.66 1.15 -18.96
N ASN A 486 8.72 1.57 -19.64
CA ASN A 486 10.10 1.19 -19.37
C ASN A 486 10.70 2.12 -18.30
N TYR A 487 10.33 1.94 -17.04
CA TYR A 487 10.85 2.77 -15.95
C TYR A 487 12.37 2.66 -15.82
N PRO A 488 13.07 3.77 -15.49
CA PRO A 488 14.53 3.80 -15.47
C PRO A 488 15.12 2.81 -14.45
N GLU A 489 16.19 2.11 -14.82
CA GLU A 489 16.90 1.17 -13.94
C GLU A 489 17.63 1.84 -12.78
N HIS A 490 17.90 3.17 -12.87
CA HIS A 490 18.53 3.92 -11.79
C HIS A 490 17.55 4.32 -10.67
N GLU A 491 16.24 4.12 -10.85
CA GLU A 491 15.28 4.23 -9.76
C GLU A 491 15.50 3.12 -8.72
N VAL A 492 15.12 3.40 -7.47
CA VAL A 492 15.48 2.53 -6.33
C VAL A 492 15.00 1.09 -6.51
N LYS A 493 13.71 0.92 -6.84
CA LYS A 493 13.05 -0.37 -7.08
C LYS A 493 11.85 -0.15 -7.98
N TYR A 494 11.42 -1.20 -8.68
CA TYR A 494 10.13 -1.17 -9.36
C TYR A 494 9.01 -1.35 -8.33
N GLU A 495 8.25 -0.29 -8.07
CA GLU A 495 7.13 -0.29 -7.14
C GLU A 495 6.17 0.88 -7.42
N GLN A 496 5.07 0.94 -6.67
CA GLN A 496 4.06 1.98 -6.86
C GLN A 496 4.61 3.42 -6.75
N THR A 497 5.63 3.67 -5.92
CA THR A 497 6.22 5.01 -5.76
C THR A 497 7.03 5.49 -6.97
N ILE A 498 7.36 4.60 -7.90
CA ILE A 498 7.98 4.95 -9.18
C ILE A 498 6.94 5.15 -10.28
N VAL A 499 5.84 4.40 -10.23
CA VAL A 499 4.75 4.50 -11.22
C VAL A 499 3.86 5.71 -10.96
N ALA A 500 3.55 6.01 -9.70
CA ALA A 500 2.68 7.12 -9.32
C ALA A 500 3.17 8.50 -9.82
N PRO A 501 4.47 8.86 -9.74
CA PRO A 501 4.98 10.12 -10.29
C PRO A 501 4.77 10.26 -11.79
N ALA A 502 4.90 9.20 -12.58
CA ALA A 502 4.63 9.25 -14.02
C ALA A 502 3.19 9.69 -14.27
N VAL A 503 2.21 9.11 -13.55
CA VAL A 503 0.80 9.53 -13.65
C VAL A 503 0.64 10.99 -13.23
N THR A 504 1.15 11.37 -12.05
CA THR A 504 0.91 12.71 -11.49
C THR A 504 1.54 13.82 -12.32
N ILE A 505 2.77 13.65 -12.80
CA ILE A 505 3.47 14.65 -13.61
C ILE A 505 2.75 14.84 -14.97
N LEU A 506 2.43 13.74 -15.64
CA LEU A 506 1.76 13.78 -16.94
C LEU A 506 0.35 14.41 -16.83
N CYS A 507 -0.44 14.01 -15.83
CA CYS A 507 -1.78 14.56 -15.63
C CYS A 507 -1.76 16.04 -15.27
N GLN A 508 -0.88 16.47 -14.37
CA GLN A 508 -0.76 17.89 -14.02
C GLN A 508 -0.30 18.75 -15.21
N LEU A 509 0.64 18.25 -16.00
CA LEU A 509 1.07 18.96 -17.20
C LEU A 509 -0.02 18.99 -18.28
N TYR A 510 -0.81 17.91 -18.44
CA TYR A 510 -1.99 17.90 -19.30
C TYR A 510 -2.99 19.00 -18.91
N MET A 511 -3.27 19.17 -17.63
CA MET A 511 -4.17 20.23 -17.15
C MET A 511 -3.67 21.65 -17.46
N LEU A 512 -2.34 21.85 -17.65
CA LEU A 512 -1.74 23.13 -18.04
C LEU A 512 -1.71 23.35 -19.56
N THR A 513 -1.60 22.26 -20.34
CA THR A 513 -1.24 22.36 -21.77
C THR A 513 -2.26 21.77 -22.72
N GLU A 514 -3.16 20.93 -22.22
CA GLU A 514 -4.17 20.16 -22.97
C GLU A 514 -3.57 19.23 -24.06
N GLU A 515 -2.27 18.91 -23.96
CA GLU A 515 -1.59 18.00 -24.89
C GLU A 515 -2.05 16.55 -24.65
N LYS A 516 -2.98 16.06 -25.46
CA LYS A 516 -3.65 14.75 -25.32
C LYS A 516 -2.69 13.58 -25.12
N ARG A 517 -1.51 13.56 -25.77
CA ARG A 517 -0.52 12.49 -25.62
C ARG A 517 -0.07 12.26 -24.19
N LEU A 518 -0.11 13.31 -23.34
CA LEU A 518 0.22 13.23 -21.92
C LEU A 518 -0.83 12.39 -21.16
N LEU A 519 -2.10 12.64 -21.41
CA LEU A 519 -3.19 11.88 -20.82
C LEU A 519 -3.26 10.45 -21.34
N ASP A 520 -3.02 10.25 -22.64
CA ASP A 520 -3.00 8.91 -23.24
C ASP A 520 -1.90 8.02 -22.65
N ASP A 521 -0.73 8.58 -22.33
CA ASP A 521 0.36 7.83 -21.70
C ASP A 521 0.11 7.64 -20.19
N ALA A 522 -0.40 8.67 -19.48
CA ALA A 522 -0.86 8.54 -18.09
C ALA A 522 -1.88 7.39 -17.93
N GLY A 523 -2.75 7.18 -18.94
CA GLY A 523 -3.70 6.07 -18.99
C GLY A 523 -3.06 4.67 -19.02
N LYS A 524 -1.82 4.53 -19.52
CA LYS A 524 -1.06 3.27 -19.44
C LYS A 524 -0.49 3.08 -18.04
N HIS A 525 0.11 4.13 -17.48
CA HIS A 525 0.71 4.09 -16.16
C HIS A 525 -0.31 3.83 -15.05
N ILE A 526 -1.51 4.44 -15.14
CA ILE A 526 -2.54 4.24 -14.11
C ILE A 526 -3.00 2.78 -14.01
N LYS A 527 -3.12 2.08 -15.16
CA LYS A 527 -3.47 0.65 -15.19
C LYS A 527 -2.40 -0.25 -14.59
N ILE A 528 -1.13 0.16 -14.66
CA ILE A 528 -0.04 -0.53 -13.99
C ILE A 528 -0.08 -0.24 -12.49
N LEU A 529 -0.30 1.02 -12.13
CA LEU A 529 -0.35 1.47 -10.73
C LEU A 529 -1.43 0.76 -9.93
N GLU A 530 -2.64 0.61 -10.49
CA GLU A 530 -3.75 -0.03 -9.78
C GLU A 530 -3.52 -1.53 -9.48
N ARG A 531 -2.55 -2.19 -10.14
CA ARG A 531 -2.20 -3.60 -9.88
C ARG A 531 -1.49 -3.82 -8.56
N PHE A 532 -0.93 -2.76 -7.97
CA PHE A 532 -0.37 -2.80 -6.62
C PHE A 532 -1.44 -2.79 -5.53
N ASN A 533 -2.70 -2.43 -5.86
CA ASN A 533 -3.77 -2.27 -4.89
C ASN A 533 -4.61 -3.54 -4.75
N GLY A 534 -4.85 -3.97 -3.52
CA GLY A 534 -5.79 -5.03 -3.22
C GLY A 534 -7.23 -4.52 -3.13
N SER A 535 -8.21 -5.42 -3.21
CA SER A 535 -9.64 -5.11 -3.12
C SER A 535 -10.38 -5.99 -2.10
N GLN A 536 -9.68 -6.46 -1.08
CA GLN A 536 -10.22 -7.33 -0.05
C GLN A 536 -11.14 -6.55 0.91
N PRO A 537 -12.06 -7.23 1.62
CA PRO A 537 -13.04 -6.58 2.49
C PRO A 537 -12.45 -6.21 3.87
N SER A 538 -11.45 -5.33 3.87
CA SER A 538 -10.76 -4.91 5.10
C SER A 538 -10.11 -3.55 4.90
N HIS A 539 -10.18 -2.67 5.91
CA HIS A 539 -9.47 -1.39 5.88
C HIS A 539 -7.95 -1.51 5.66
N PHE A 540 -7.35 -2.66 5.97
CA PHE A 540 -5.93 -2.91 5.67
C PHE A 540 -5.64 -3.13 4.18
N LEU A 541 -6.59 -3.72 3.45
CA LEU A 541 -6.37 -4.34 2.14
C LEU A 541 -7.21 -3.75 1.02
N HIS A 542 -8.08 -2.77 1.30
CA HIS A 542 -8.98 -2.21 0.30
C HIS A 542 -8.40 -0.97 -0.35
N ASP A 543 -8.14 -1.09 -1.65
CA ASP A 543 -7.58 -0.08 -2.54
C ASP A 543 -6.27 0.58 -2.04
N GLN A 544 -5.44 -0.22 -1.39
CA GLN A 544 -4.13 0.18 -0.89
C GLN A 544 -3.02 -0.58 -1.58
N ALA A 545 -1.96 0.13 -1.92
CA ALA A 545 -0.78 -0.47 -2.52
C ALA A 545 0.03 -1.24 -1.49
N ILE A 546 0.44 -2.45 -1.88
CA ILE A 546 1.32 -3.28 -1.05
C ILE A 546 2.74 -2.71 -1.09
N ARG A 547 3.37 -2.63 0.08
CA ARG A 547 4.80 -2.41 0.25
C ARG A 547 5.39 -3.58 1.02
N HIS A 548 6.57 -4.07 0.64
CA HIS A 548 7.12 -5.31 1.18
C HIS A 548 8.45 -5.11 1.93
N TRP A 549 9.08 -3.94 1.82
CA TRP A 549 10.42 -3.70 2.37
C TRP A 549 10.54 -2.46 3.27
N ASP A 550 9.58 -1.53 3.23
CA ASP A 550 9.70 -0.25 3.91
C ASP A 550 9.61 -0.34 5.44
N GLY A 551 9.02 -1.39 6.00
CA GLY A 551 9.09 -1.65 7.43
C GLY A 551 10.52 -1.79 7.95
N TYR A 552 11.47 -2.16 7.07
CA TYR A 552 12.88 -2.17 7.36
C TYR A 552 13.49 -0.75 7.37
N TRP A 553 13.17 0.11 6.38
CA TRP A 553 13.78 1.42 6.21
C TRP A 553 13.24 2.49 7.15
N PHE A 554 11.94 2.45 7.42
CA PHE A 554 11.23 3.53 8.11
C PHE A 554 10.69 3.15 9.48
N GLY A 555 10.74 1.87 9.84
CA GLY A 555 10.22 1.33 11.08
C GLY A 555 11.27 1.04 12.13
N LYS A 556 10.87 1.08 13.40
CA LYS A 556 11.71 0.70 14.55
C LYS A 556 12.15 -0.77 14.49
N ARG A 557 11.23 -1.65 14.06
CA ARG A 557 11.46 -3.10 14.05
C ARG A 557 12.32 -3.59 12.91
N ARG A 558 12.52 -2.79 11.87
CA ARG A 558 13.34 -3.13 10.71
C ARG A 558 13.01 -4.49 10.10
N MET A 559 11.72 -4.78 9.92
CA MET A 559 11.26 -6.04 9.37
C MET A 559 10.90 -5.88 7.90
N TYR A 560 11.48 -6.75 7.06
CA TYR A 560 10.99 -6.96 5.71
C TYR A 560 9.71 -7.79 5.75
N GLY A 561 8.65 -7.29 5.15
CA GLY A 561 7.39 -8.00 5.05
C GLY A 561 6.34 -7.16 4.34
N ASP A 562 5.14 -7.71 4.19
CA ASP A 562 4.03 -6.96 3.64
C ASP A 562 3.59 -5.88 4.60
N THR A 563 3.73 -4.63 4.21
CA THR A 563 3.31 -3.47 4.99
C THR A 563 2.14 -2.77 4.32
N PHE A 564 0.98 -2.82 4.97
CA PHE A 564 -0.23 -2.11 4.55
C PHE A 564 -1.24 -2.02 5.72
N PRO A 565 -1.80 -0.81 5.97
CA PRO A 565 -1.45 0.42 5.26
C PRO A 565 0.00 0.84 5.49
N HIS A 566 0.53 1.57 4.53
CA HIS A 566 1.85 2.17 4.59
C HIS A 566 1.76 3.64 4.19
N SER A 567 2.57 4.51 4.81
CA SER A 567 2.58 5.96 4.54
C SER A 567 2.74 6.29 3.05
N ALA A 568 3.64 5.60 2.36
CA ALA A 568 3.90 5.83 0.94
C ALA A 568 2.76 5.39 0.00
N SER A 569 1.79 4.61 0.46
CA SER A 569 0.61 4.23 -0.36
C SER A 569 -0.26 5.43 -0.73
N VAL A 570 -0.13 6.56 -0.04
CA VAL A 570 -0.80 7.82 -0.39
C VAL A 570 -0.43 8.34 -1.78
N HIS A 571 0.74 8.00 -2.31
CA HIS A 571 1.14 8.41 -3.66
C HIS A 571 0.25 7.80 -4.73
N THR A 572 -0.26 6.57 -4.52
CA THR A 572 -1.27 5.95 -5.39
C THR A 572 -2.59 6.71 -5.33
N SER A 573 -3.07 7.05 -4.12
CA SER A 573 -4.28 7.87 -3.94
C SER A 573 -4.15 9.23 -4.64
N ASN A 574 -3.00 9.90 -4.48
CA ASN A 574 -2.71 11.17 -5.15
C ASN A 574 -2.69 11.04 -6.67
N ALA A 575 -2.12 9.95 -7.20
CA ALA A 575 -2.11 9.68 -8.65
C ALA A 575 -3.52 9.43 -9.21
N PHE A 576 -4.34 8.64 -8.50
CA PHE A 576 -5.74 8.43 -8.88
C PHE A 576 -6.51 9.74 -8.95
N LEU A 577 -6.28 10.63 -7.98
CA LEU A 577 -6.91 11.93 -7.92
C LEU A 577 -6.55 12.83 -9.11
N HIS A 578 -5.26 12.93 -9.44
CA HIS A 578 -4.80 13.70 -10.59
C HIS A 578 -5.29 13.12 -11.92
N TYR A 579 -5.34 11.79 -12.03
CA TYR A 579 -5.88 11.13 -13.22
C TYR A 579 -7.38 11.40 -13.35
N ALA A 580 -8.15 11.31 -12.26
CA ALA A 580 -9.56 11.68 -12.26
C ALA A 580 -9.79 13.13 -12.73
N ALA A 581 -8.98 14.06 -12.24
CA ALA A 581 -9.05 15.47 -12.62
C ALA A 581 -8.74 15.69 -14.11
N ALA A 582 -7.71 15.01 -14.62
CA ALA A 582 -7.28 15.14 -16.01
C ALA A 582 -8.23 14.43 -17.01
N SER A 583 -8.71 13.24 -16.66
CA SER A 583 -9.55 12.41 -17.56
C SER A 583 -11.04 12.66 -17.42
N GLY A 584 -11.50 13.24 -16.31
CA GLY A 584 -12.91 13.33 -15.95
C GLY A 584 -13.53 12.04 -15.42
N ASP A 585 -12.73 10.98 -15.21
CA ASP A 585 -13.21 9.68 -14.69
C ASP A 585 -13.47 9.74 -13.18
N LYS A 586 -14.76 9.81 -12.83
CA LYS A 586 -15.22 9.90 -11.44
C LYS A 586 -14.92 8.66 -10.61
N ALA A 587 -14.75 7.49 -11.23
CA ALA A 587 -14.43 6.26 -10.51
C ALA A 587 -13.06 6.36 -9.83
N TYR A 588 -12.07 6.93 -10.50
CA TYR A 588 -10.76 7.17 -9.89
C TYR A 588 -10.80 8.21 -8.75
N LYS A 589 -11.72 9.20 -8.81
CA LYS A 589 -11.91 10.14 -7.70
C LYS A 589 -12.42 9.43 -6.45
N THR A 590 -13.41 8.55 -6.60
CA THR A 590 -13.94 7.72 -5.49
C THR A 590 -12.85 6.84 -4.93
N ARG A 591 -12.13 6.10 -5.77
CA ARG A 591 -11.01 5.23 -5.36
C ARG A 591 -9.89 5.99 -4.64
N ALA A 592 -9.54 7.19 -5.10
CA ALA A 592 -8.55 8.03 -4.44
C ALA A 592 -8.94 8.35 -3.00
N TYR A 593 -10.21 8.69 -2.77
CA TYR A 593 -10.72 9.01 -1.44
C TYR A 593 -10.81 7.78 -0.53
N GLU A 594 -11.32 6.67 -1.03
CA GLU A 594 -11.41 5.40 -0.30
C GLU A 594 -10.03 4.89 0.12
N SER A 595 -9.08 4.89 -0.80
CA SER A 595 -7.68 4.53 -0.54
C SER A 595 -7.07 5.41 0.56
N ALA A 596 -7.24 6.73 0.47
CA ALA A 596 -6.76 7.66 1.49
C ALA A 596 -7.43 7.43 2.85
N ARG A 597 -8.75 7.21 2.90
CA ARG A 597 -9.49 6.93 4.15
C ARG A 597 -9.01 5.66 4.84
N ASN A 598 -8.77 4.58 4.10
CA ASN A 598 -8.34 3.31 4.68
C ASN A 598 -6.96 3.41 5.34
N MET A 599 -6.10 4.32 4.88
CA MET A 599 -4.82 4.61 5.54
C MET A 599 -4.95 5.39 6.86
N LEU A 600 -6.11 5.94 7.20
CA LEU A 600 -6.33 6.66 8.46
C LEU A 600 -6.22 5.77 9.70
N SER A 601 -6.21 4.46 9.54
CA SER A 601 -5.88 3.52 10.62
C SER A 601 -4.43 3.64 11.13
N LEU A 602 -3.56 4.35 10.42
CA LEU A 602 -2.22 4.71 10.89
C LEU A 602 -2.22 5.77 12.01
N TYR A 603 -3.34 6.43 12.27
CA TYR A 603 -3.44 7.48 13.29
C TYR A 603 -4.30 7.04 14.47
N ARG A 604 -3.93 7.51 15.65
CA ARG A 604 -4.66 7.27 16.90
C ARG A 604 -5.39 8.53 17.36
N ALA A 605 -6.35 8.34 18.25
CA ALA A 605 -7.22 9.42 18.75
C ALA A 605 -6.47 10.52 19.52
N ASP A 606 -5.30 10.24 20.06
CA ASP A 606 -4.46 11.22 20.77
C ASP A 606 -3.56 12.06 19.82
N GLY A 607 -3.61 11.79 18.52
CA GLY A 607 -2.76 12.42 17.52
C GLY A 607 -1.44 11.69 17.26
N SER A 608 -1.12 10.64 18.04
CA SER A 608 0.01 9.78 17.70
C SER A 608 -0.26 9.00 16.42
N ALA A 609 0.79 8.51 15.76
CA ALA A 609 0.66 7.85 14.48
C ALA A 609 1.71 6.73 14.32
N SER A 610 1.56 5.94 13.28
CA SER A 610 2.54 4.95 12.83
C SER A 610 2.81 5.13 11.35
N CYS A 611 4.03 4.84 10.90
CA CYS A 611 4.34 4.89 9.47
C CYS A 611 3.75 3.70 8.70
N THR A 612 3.52 2.56 9.36
CA THR A 612 3.04 1.35 8.70
C THR A 612 2.47 0.31 9.66
N TYR A 613 1.76 -0.66 9.11
CA TYR A 613 1.35 -1.89 9.77
C TYR A 613 1.98 -3.10 9.08
N LEU A 614 2.67 -3.96 9.81
CA LEU A 614 3.20 -5.22 9.30
C LEU A 614 2.09 -6.29 9.36
N TYR A 615 1.58 -6.66 8.21
CA TYR A 615 0.34 -7.43 8.09
C TYR A 615 0.47 -8.96 8.29
N PRO A 616 1.52 -9.66 7.77
CA PRO A 616 1.61 -11.11 7.90
C PRO A 616 1.63 -11.56 9.37
N PHE A 617 1.13 -12.78 9.63
CA PHE A 617 1.20 -13.39 10.96
C PHE A 617 2.63 -13.49 11.48
N SER A 618 3.56 -13.90 10.61
CA SER A 618 5.00 -13.84 10.88
C SER A 618 5.82 -13.66 9.60
N VAL A 619 7.05 -13.15 9.75
CA VAL A 619 8.07 -13.07 8.70
C VAL A 619 9.32 -13.76 9.22
N ASN A 620 9.80 -14.79 8.53
CA ASN A 620 10.93 -15.64 8.96
C ASN A 620 10.81 -16.10 10.43
N GLY A 621 9.60 -16.45 10.85
CA GLY A 621 9.29 -16.90 12.22
C GLY A 621 9.18 -15.78 13.26
N VAL A 622 9.46 -14.53 12.90
CA VAL A 622 9.26 -13.38 13.80
C VAL A 622 7.83 -12.88 13.68
N LYS A 623 7.14 -12.71 14.80
CA LYS A 623 5.74 -12.28 14.84
C LYS A 623 5.51 -10.95 14.12
N GLY A 624 4.52 -10.92 13.24
CA GLY A 624 3.97 -9.75 12.57
C GLY A 624 2.71 -9.20 13.27
N GLU A 625 1.79 -8.66 12.49
CA GLU A 625 0.50 -8.12 12.93
C GLU A 625 0.62 -7.01 13.98
N PHE A 626 1.44 -6.00 13.67
CA PHE A 626 1.59 -4.85 14.55
C PHE A 626 1.78 -3.55 13.77
N TYR A 627 1.34 -2.43 14.36
CA TYR A 627 1.74 -1.10 13.92
C TYR A 627 3.17 -0.82 14.36
N ASP A 628 4.01 -0.40 13.42
CA ASP A 628 5.39 -0.03 13.78
C ASP A 628 5.38 1.12 14.80
N PRO A 629 6.25 1.09 15.82
CA PRO A 629 6.31 2.14 16.84
C PRO A 629 6.64 3.53 16.32
N TYR A 630 7.30 3.65 15.17
CA TYR A 630 7.72 4.96 14.65
C TYR A 630 6.59 5.68 13.91
N ALA A 631 6.35 6.94 14.33
CA ALA A 631 5.66 7.95 13.51
C ALA A 631 6.72 8.66 12.69
N ASN A 632 6.72 8.45 11.38
CA ASN A 632 7.75 8.97 10.48
C ASN A 632 7.15 9.88 9.40
N GLU A 633 6.85 9.38 8.20
CA GLU A 633 6.43 10.19 7.04
C GLU A 633 4.93 10.11 6.71
N GLN A 634 4.11 9.53 7.58
CA GLN A 634 2.68 9.31 7.32
C GLN A 634 1.87 10.60 7.14
N ASP A 635 2.38 11.74 7.57
CA ASP A 635 1.65 13.02 7.60
C ASP A 635 1.36 13.60 6.20
N GLY A 636 2.04 13.08 5.17
CA GLY A 636 1.69 13.34 3.79
C GLY A 636 0.25 12.97 3.44
N LEU A 637 -0.33 11.94 4.10
CA LEU A 637 -1.72 11.55 3.93
C LEU A 637 -2.68 12.67 4.35
N LEU A 638 -2.52 13.21 5.55
CA LEU A 638 -3.39 14.29 6.03
C LEU A 638 -3.20 15.59 5.25
N TYR A 639 -1.96 15.87 4.82
CA TYR A 639 -1.67 16.99 3.93
C TYR A 639 -2.48 16.90 2.63
N TYR A 640 -2.50 15.74 1.95
CA TYR A 640 -3.29 15.57 0.73
C TYR A 640 -4.79 15.60 0.99
N LEU A 641 -5.27 15.04 2.11
CA LEU A 641 -6.69 15.11 2.47
C LEU A 641 -7.16 16.54 2.70
N ILE A 642 -6.37 17.39 3.34
CA ILE A 642 -6.70 18.81 3.46
C ILE A 642 -6.72 19.46 2.08
N LYS A 643 -5.69 19.25 1.28
CA LYS A 643 -5.46 19.92 0.02
C LYS A 643 -6.55 19.61 -1.02
N PHE A 644 -6.94 18.33 -1.13
CA PHE A 644 -7.79 17.86 -2.22
C PHE A 644 -9.24 17.62 -1.84
N TYR A 645 -9.53 17.40 -0.57
CA TYR A 645 -10.88 17.06 -0.10
C TYR A 645 -11.50 18.11 0.81
N ASN A 646 -10.90 19.29 0.90
CA ASN A 646 -11.39 20.41 1.72
C ASN A 646 -11.68 19.98 3.18
N ALA A 647 -10.81 19.14 3.75
CA ALA A 647 -11.04 18.48 5.04
C ALA A 647 -11.20 19.46 6.22
N LEU A 648 -10.75 20.72 6.06
CA LEU A 648 -10.84 21.79 7.05
C LEU A 648 -11.79 22.91 6.65
N ALA A 649 -12.44 22.85 5.49
CA ALA A 649 -13.38 23.88 5.05
C ALA A 649 -14.58 23.97 6.00
N GLU A 650 -14.95 25.19 6.39
CA GLU A 650 -16.11 25.47 7.25
C GLU A 650 -17.33 25.92 6.45
N SER A 651 -17.09 26.45 5.26
CA SER A 651 -18.14 26.94 4.36
C SER A 651 -17.77 26.74 2.89
N PRO A 652 -18.73 26.74 1.96
CA PRO A 652 -18.45 26.69 0.52
C PRO A 652 -17.55 27.82 0.02
N SER A 653 -17.55 29.00 0.65
CA SER A 653 -16.68 30.12 0.29
C SER A 653 -15.20 29.87 0.65
N ASP A 654 -14.92 28.95 1.58
CA ASP A 654 -13.56 28.55 1.91
C ASP A 654 -12.99 27.57 0.91
N GLU A 655 -13.83 26.92 0.13
CA GLU A 655 -13.41 26.01 -0.93
C GLU A 655 -12.52 26.72 -1.98
N ASP A 656 -12.69 28.03 -2.20
CA ASP A 656 -11.85 28.82 -3.12
C ASP A 656 -10.39 28.96 -2.68
N LYS A 657 -10.07 28.65 -1.43
CA LYS A 657 -8.70 28.66 -0.92
C LYS A 657 -7.91 27.42 -1.36
N CYS A 658 -8.60 26.32 -1.70
CA CYS A 658 -7.96 25.12 -2.22
C CYS A 658 -7.80 25.21 -3.73
N ILE A 659 -6.75 24.61 -4.26
CA ILE A 659 -6.66 24.41 -5.71
C ILE A 659 -7.69 23.36 -6.09
N ARG A 660 -8.77 23.79 -6.77
CA ARG A 660 -9.81 22.93 -7.26
C ARG A 660 -9.34 22.21 -8.51
N ILE A 661 -8.69 21.08 -8.32
CA ILE A 661 -8.29 20.19 -9.42
C ILE A 661 -9.53 19.59 -10.13
N PHE A 662 -10.72 19.68 -9.51
CA PHE A 662 -11.91 18.92 -9.90
C PHE A 662 -13.00 19.69 -10.64
N GLU A 663 -12.85 20.99 -10.83
CA GLU A 663 -13.85 21.79 -11.53
C GLU A 663 -13.36 22.08 -12.94
N LYS A 664 -13.75 21.24 -13.89
CA LYS A 664 -13.91 21.57 -15.32
C LYS A 664 -15.36 21.43 -15.71
#